data_b2f3340b7eceee7fe3fcb8aabc1fd448
#
_entry.id   b2f3340b7eceee7fe3fcb8aabc1fd448
#
_cell.length_a   1.000
_cell.length_b   1.000
_cell.length_c   1.000
_cell.angle_alpha   90.00
_cell.angle_beta   90.00
_cell.angle_gamma   90.00
#
_symmetry.space_group_name_H-M   'P 1'
#
loop_
_entity.id
_entity.type
_entity.pdbx_description
1 polymer ?
#
loop_
_entity_poly.entity_id
_entity_poly.type
_entity_poly.pdbx_seq_one_letter_code
_entity_poly.pdbx_strand_id
1 'polypeptide(L)'
;MIPELRKENIFLEDGQIISIETGKLACQANGTAVVRMGKTSLIATIVISKKEKEGINFLPLIIDYKENYSAGGKIPGGFIKRERRPSDEEVLTMRLIDRLLRPLFPQNFLKEIQIIIYLLSYDINVLPDGLAGLVASAAVSISGIPFKGPVSAVRIIRLKNSFLINPGIKSVKKSDINLIIGGTKNSILMIEGEMKEISENEIIYFIKIAHFFIKLQITAQINLIKNLKIKRNNLPVFNNLNFIYLKKKIKYIFSEKIYFLCLDKKNIIRFQQMEILLHSLLLKINNYFLYDNIILNEDEQNYIFEIFKKEILREIILKENHRLDGRSLDDLRKIWSKTNLNFLPSVHGSAIFSRGETQALSTVTLGSSLDVNKIDNVILQDKQKFYLHYNFPPFSTGEIKLLKGISRREIGHGNLAQRALKNIIPFQTPYTIRVVSDILESNGSSSMATVCASTLALMDAGIPIKRPVSGISMGLIINFLTDEAIILSDILGDEDNIGDMDFKMTGTKFGITACQMDINFPGSNYEMLLNSIFKAKNCLFFLIKKIFNTIKYPRFSFKENYPKIFYFEIKKNKKKLIGTVIGSGGKIIQEIKTSTNTNLKIEEKENLGIIEIYGKTEKKIKNAILKIKNLIFFPKKEKLYKVKSIKNYELIIILPSGQTMDLKKSENLYSFLRKGDWIKIKN
;
A
#
# COMPACT_ATOMS: atom_id res chain seq x y z
N MET A 1 -41.04 18.26 7.21
CA MET A 1 -40.59 19.00 6.01
C MET A 1 -39.99 17.98 5.07
N ILE A 2 -40.43 17.92 3.80
CA ILE A 2 -39.82 17.02 2.81
C ILE A 2 -38.44 17.59 2.47
N PRO A 3 -37.33 16.83 2.56
CA PRO A 3 -35.99 17.32 2.26
C PRO A 3 -35.88 17.75 0.79
N GLU A 4 -35.38 18.94 0.54
CA GLU A 4 -35.22 19.48 -0.81
C GLU A 4 -33.89 19.06 -1.40
N LEU A 5 -33.91 18.38 -2.54
CA LEU A 5 -32.72 17.95 -3.26
C LEU A 5 -32.07 19.16 -3.99
N ARG A 6 -30.79 19.40 -3.69
CA ARG A 6 -29.95 20.34 -4.46
C ARG A 6 -28.90 19.54 -5.20
N LYS A 7 -28.70 19.87 -6.47
CA LYS A 7 -27.84 19.09 -7.39
C LYS A 7 -27.05 20.01 -8.32
N GLU A 8 -25.78 19.64 -8.54
CA GLU A 8 -24.91 20.19 -9.58
C GLU A 8 -24.33 19.07 -10.45
N ASN A 9 -24.21 19.31 -11.75
CA ASN A 9 -23.67 18.35 -12.71
C ASN A 9 -22.37 18.87 -13.32
N ILE A 10 -21.42 17.97 -13.52
CA ILE A 10 -20.15 18.21 -14.18
C ILE A 10 -20.11 17.33 -15.43
N PHE A 11 -20.02 17.96 -16.60
CA PHE A 11 -19.95 17.26 -17.87
C PHE A 11 -18.48 17.05 -18.24
N LEU A 12 -18.09 15.80 -18.48
CA LEU A 12 -16.77 15.43 -18.95
C LEU A 12 -16.76 15.36 -20.48
N GLU A 13 -15.59 15.55 -21.09
CA GLU A 13 -15.40 15.54 -22.56
C GLU A 13 -15.76 14.19 -23.21
N ASP A 14 -15.70 13.10 -22.47
CA ASP A 14 -16.07 11.74 -22.90
C ASP A 14 -17.58 11.46 -22.82
N GLY A 15 -18.39 12.48 -22.50
CA GLY A 15 -19.84 12.38 -22.34
C GLY A 15 -20.30 11.84 -20.99
N GLN A 16 -19.40 11.49 -20.08
CA GLN A 16 -19.76 11.08 -18.73
C GLN A 16 -20.15 12.29 -17.88
N ILE A 17 -21.05 12.04 -16.92
CA ILE A 17 -21.55 13.08 -16.00
C ILE A 17 -21.21 12.69 -14.57
N ILE A 18 -20.59 13.62 -13.83
CA ILE A 18 -20.46 13.52 -12.38
C ILE A 18 -21.51 14.43 -11.76
N SER A 19 -22.38 13.90 -10.89
CA SER A 19 -23.35 14.69 -10.14
C SER A 19 -22.99 14.78 -8.67
N ILE A 20 -23.17 15.97 -8.07
CA ILE A 20 -23.03 16.24 -6.65
C ILE A 20 -24.41 16.63 -6.13
N GLU A 21 -24.90 15.88 -5.12
CA GLU A 21 -26.24 16.05 -4.56
C GLU A 21 -26.17 16.25 -3.05
N THR A 22 -27.07 17.04 -2.48
CA THR A 22 -27.22 17.23 -1.01
C THR A 22 -28.66 17.55 -0.62
N GLY A 23 -28.94 17.57 0.69
CA GLY A 23 -30.21 18.01 1.28
C GLY A 23 -31.24 16.92 1.50
N LYS A 24 -31.06 15.70 0.94
CA LYS A 24 -32.05 14.62 1.03
C LYS A 24 -31.70 13.52 2.05
N LEU A 25 -30.42 13.19 2.17
CA LEU A 25 -29.96 12.06 3.00
C LEU A 25 -29.17 12.56 4.21
N ALA A 26 -29.22 11.81 5.31
CA ALA A 26 -28.45 12.01 6.54
C ALA A 26 -28.53 13.46 7.08
N CYS A 27 -29.73 14.02 7.16
CA CYS A 27 -29.99 15.42 7.54
C CYS A 27 -29.60 15.77 9.00
N GLN A 28 -29.25 14.79 9.83
CA GLN A 28 -28.74 15.02 11.19
C GLN A 28 -27.24 15.33 11.26
N ALA A 29 -26.50 15.01 10.19
CA ALA A 29 -25.09 15.34 10.09
C ALA A 29 -24.90 16.85 9.84
N ASN A 30 -23.76 17.41 10.25
CA ASN A 30 -23.44 18.82 10.01
C ASN A 30 -23.33 19.15 8.51
N GLY A 31 -22.91 18.17 7.71
CA GLY A 31 -22.88 18.27 6.25
C GLY A 31 -22.96 16.89 5.61
N THR A 32 -23.64 16.82 4.48
CA THR A 32 -23.81 15.57 3.72
C THR A 32 -23.76 15.85 2.24
N ALA A 33 -23.04 15.02 1.50
CA ALA A 33 -23.00 15.06 0.05
C ALA A 33 -23.09 13.65 -0.53
N VAL A 34 -23.72 13.53 -1.72
CA VAL A 34 -23.72 12.31 -2.52
C VAL A 34 -23.08 12.64 -3.87
N VAL A 35 -22.14 11.82 -4.31
CA VAL A 35 -21.52 11.96 -5.64
C VAL A 35 -21.80 10.70 -6.44
N ARG A 36 -22.17 10.89 -7.72
CA ARG A 36 -22.41 9.80 -8.67
C ARG A 36 -21.66 10.01 -9.96
N MET A 37 -21.13 8.92 -10.51
CA MET A 37 -20.59 8.83 -11.85
C MET A 37 -20.94 7.44 -12.42
N GLY A 38 -21.68 7.39 -13.52
CA GLY A 38 -22.28 6.15 -13.99
C GLY A 38 -23.19 5.50 -12.92
N LYS A 39 -22.96 4.25 -12.60
CA LYS A 39 -23.65 3.54 -11.49
C LYS A 39 -22.90 3.58 -10.17
N THR A 40 -21.68 4.14 -10.13
CA THR A 40 -20.95 4.31 -8.88
C THR A 40 -21.49 5.51 -8.11
N SER A 41 -21.84 5.29 -6.84
CA SER A 41 -22.40 6.32 -5.97
C SER A 41 -21.78 6.23 -4.57
N LEU A 42 -21.31 7.38 -4.07
CA LEU A 42 -20.72 7.56 -2.74
C LEU A 42 -21.52 8.56 -1.94
N ILE A 43 -21.67 8.33 -0.65
CA ILE A 43 -22.17 9.32 0.32
C ILE A 43 -21.07 9.64 1.32
N ALA A 44 -20.91 10.93 1.63
CA ALA A 44 -20.07 11.40 2.73
C ALA A 44 -20.89 12.18 3.73
N THR A 45 -20.64 11.94 5.00
CA THR A 45 -21.22 12.69 6.12
C THR A 45 -20.11 13.26 6.98
N ILE A 46 -20.30 14.47 7.51
CA ILE A 46 -19.40 15.09 8.48
C ILE A 46 -20.15 15.41 9.76
N VAL A 47 -19.56 15.06 10.89
CA VAL A 47 -20.04 15.39 12.23
C VAL A 47 -18.92 16.06 13.01
N ILE A 48 -19.25 17.09 13.76
CA ILE A 48 -18.31 17.93 14.49
C ILE A 48 -18.73 17.97 15.96
N SER A 49 -17.78 17.79 16.88
CA SER A 49 -18.03 17.88 18.30
C SER A 49 -18.46 19.31 18.70
N LYS A 50 -19.36 19.40 19.68
CA LYS A 50 -19.80 20.71 20.22
C LYS A 50 -18.68 21.40 20.99
N LYS A 51 -17.88 20.64 21.75
CA LYS A 51 -16.77 21.13 22.57
C LYS A 51 -15.42 20.80 21.93
N GLU A 52 -14.42 21.60 22.24
CA GLU A 52 -13.04 21.30 21.93
C GLU A 52 -12.54 20.12 22.77
N LYS A 53 -11.58 19.37 22.27
CA LYS A 53 -10.98 18.27 22.98
C LYS A 53 -9.78 18.78 23.78
N GLU A 54 -9.84 18.66 25.09
CA GLU A 54 -8.76 19.07 25.98
C GLU A 54 -7.54 18.19 25.84
N GLY A 55 -6.35 18.72 26.06
CA GLY A 55 -5.08 17.98 26.07
C GLY A 55 -4.57 17.55 24.70
N ILE A 56 -5.02 18.15 23.58
CA ILE A 56 -4.50 17.87 22.25
C ILE A 56 -4.01 19.13 21.53
N ASN A 57 -2.88 18.96 20.82
CA ASN A 57 -2.20 20.03 20.10
C ASN A 57 -2.28 19.86 18.57
N PHE A 58 -3.15 18.98 18.09
CA PHE A 58 -3.30 18.68 16.68
C PHE A 58 -4.78 18.57 16.28
N LEU A 59 -5.06 18.74 15.00
CA LEU A 59 -6.41 18.57 14.45
C LEU A 59 -6.92 17.13 14.65
N PRO A 60 -7.95 16.91 15.48
CA PRO A 60 -8.51 15.58 15.73
C PRO A 60 -9.48 15.18 14.61
N LEU A 61 -8.94 14.91 13.42
CA LEU A 61 -9.67 14.50 12.22
C LEU A 61 -9.67 12.98 12.09
N ILE A 62 -10.86 12.38 12.09
CA ILE A 62 -11.10 10.96 11.87
C ILE A 62 -11.78 10.80 10.53
N ILE A 63 -11.18 9.99 9.65
CA ILE A 63 -11.75 9.66 8.34
C ILE A 63 -11.93 8.16 8.25
N ASP A 64 -13.15 7.74 7.91
CA ASP A 64 -13.52 6.36 7.67
C ASP A 64 -14.15 6.23 6.27
N TYR A 65 -13.65 5.27 5.51
CA TYR A 65 -14.15 4.92 4.19
C TYR A 65 -14.51 3.44 4.18
N LYS A 66 -15.67 3.09 3.65
CA LYS A 66 -16.17 1.73 3.67
C LYS A 66 -16.85 1.33 2.37
N GLU A 67 -16.47 0.16 1.87
CA GLU A 67 -17.04 -0.50 0.71
C GLU A 67 -17.93 -1.66 1.15
N ASN A 68 -19.24 -1.42 1.31
CA ASN A 68 -20.16 -2.48 1.67
C ASN A 68 -20.36 -3.44 0.49
N TYR A 69 -20.40 -4.74 0.74
CA TYR A 69 -20.64 -5.76 -0.29
C TYR A 69 -22.00 -5.59 -0.98
N SER A 70 -22.98 -5.02 -0.27
CA SER A 70 -24.28 -4.65 -0.82
C SER A 70 -24.20 -3.66 -2.00
N ALA A 71 -23.18 -2.77 -2.00
CA ALA A 71 -22.98 -1.83 -3.11
C ALA A 71 -22.68 -2.53 -4.45
N GLY A 72 -22.08 -3.71 -4.40
CA GLY A 72 -21.83 -4.57 -5.56
C GLY A 72 -22.85 -5.68 -5.75
N GLY A 73 -23.97 -5.68 -5.01
CA GLY A 73 -24.96 -6.77 -5.05
C GLY A 73 -24.40 -8.11 -4.54
N LYS A 74 -23.40 -8.09 -3.66
CA LYS A 74 -22.71 -9.30 -3.18
C LYS A 74 -22.97 -9.53 -1.69
N ILE A 75 -22.80 -10.78 -1.26
CA ILE A 75 -22.80 -11.18 0.15
C ILE A 75 -21.35 -11.38 0.58
N PRO A 76 -20.94 -10.86 1.75
CA PRO A 76 -19.58 -11.03 2.26
C PRO A 76 -19.20 -12.51 2.36
N GLY A 77 -17.94 -12.83 2.02
CA GLY A 77 -17.34 -14.13 2.25
C GLY A 77 -17.24 -14.47 3.75
N GLY A 78 -16.69 -15.64 4.06
CA GLY A 78 -16.49 -16.09 5.44
C GLY A 78 -17.75 -16.60 6.13
N PHE A 79 -17.59 -17.06 7.39
CA PHE A 79 -18.65 -17.73 8.15
C PHE A 79 -19.78 -16.78 8.59
N ILE A 80 -19.42 -15.59 9.12
CA ILE A 80 -20.39 -14.65 9.73
C ILE A 80 -21.21 -13.88 8.67
N LYS A 81 -20.80 -13.86 7.40
CA LYS A 81 -21.48 -13.13 6.32
C LYS A 81 -21.67 -11.63 6.60
N ARG A 82 -20.70 -11.00 7.26
CA ARG A 82 -20.69 -9.58 7.61
C ARG A 82 -19.32 -8.96 7.37
N GLU A 83 -19.28 -7.70 6.95
CA GLU A 83 -18.06 -6.89 6.87
C GLU A 83 -17.45 -6.74 8.26
N ARG A 84 -16.13 -6.81 8.34
CA ARG A 84 -15.38 -6.75 9.60
C ARG A 84 -14.39 -5.58 9.60
N ARG A 85 -13.10 -5.91 9.55
CA ARG A 85 -12.02 -4.90 9.49
C ARG A 85 -11.96 -4.32 8.09
N PRO A 86 -11.59 -3.02 7.96
CA PRO A 86 -11.33 -2.42 6.67
C PRO A 86 -10.30 -3.21 5.88
N SER A 87 -10.49 -3.34 4.57
CA SER A 87 -9.50 -3.87 3.64
C SER A 87 -8.33 -2.91 3.47
N ASP A 88 -7.20 -3.38 2.92
CA ASP A 88 -6.05 -2.52 2.66
C ASP A 88 -6.41 -1.39 1.68
N GLU A 89 -7.24 -1.66 0.69
CA GLU A 89 -7.74 -0.67 -0.28
C GLU A 89 -8.61 0.41 0.40
N GLU A 90 -9.49 0.02 1.31
CA GLU A 90 -10.27 0.98 2.10
C GLU A 90 -9.35 1.88 2.94
N VAL A 91 -8.33 1.29 3.59
CA VAL A 91 -7.36 2.05 4.39
C VAL A 91 -6.55 3.01 3.51
N LEU A 92 -6.14 2.61 2.31
CA LEU A 92 -5.44 3.47 1.37
C LEU A 92 -6.32 4.66 0.94
N THR A 93 -7.61 4.43 0.67
CA THR A 93 -8.56 5.49 0.34
C THR A 93 -8.77 6.44 1.53
N MET A 94 -8.88 5.93 2.78
CA MET A 94 -8.93 6.78 3.98
C MET A 94 -7.72 7.70 4.07
N ARG A 95 -6.51 7.17 3.84
CA ARG A 95 -5.26 7.95 3.87
C ARG A 95 -5.21 9.00 2.77
N LEU A 96 -5.68 8.67 1.58
CA LEU A 96 -5.78 9.60 0.46
C LEU A 96 -6.66 10.81 0.83
N ILE A 97 -7.83 10.56 1.40
CA ILE A 97 -8.77 11.62 1.80
C ILE A 97 -8.19 12.46 2.95
N ASP A 98 -7.55 11.82 3.93
CA ASP A 98 -6.92 12.53 5.06
C ASP A 98 -5.84 13.51 4.58
N ARG A 99 -4.96 13.07 3.69
CA ARG A 99 -3.87 13.86 3.10
C ARG A 99 -4.39 15.00 2.23
N LEU A 100 -5.54 14.81 1.58
CA LEU A 100 -6.20 15.83 0.78
C LEU A 100 -6.86 16.94 1.62
N LEU A 101 -7.52 16.57 2.72
CA LEU A 101 -8.33 17.50 3.50
C LEU A 101 -7.57 18.17 4.65
N ARG A 102 -6.72 17.42 5.34
CA ARG A 102 -6.02 17.86 6.55
C ARG A 102 -5.27 19.20 6.41
N PRO A 103 -4.50 19.45 5.33
CA PRO A 103 -3.74 20.70 5.16
C PRO A 103 -4.59 21.96 5.06
N LEU A 104 -5.89 21.83 4.82
CA LEU A 104 -6.80 22.93 4.58
C LEU A 104 -7.63 23.33 5.81
N PHE A 105 -7.56 22.56 6.87
CA PHE A 105 -8.11 22.95 8.15
C PHE A 105 -7.12 23.89 8.86
N PRO A 106 -7.65 24.85 9.66
CA PRO A 106 -6.81 25.67 10.53
C PRO A 106 -6.08 24.80 11.55
N GLN A 107 -4.82 25.09 11.80
CA GLN A 107 -4.01 24.34 12.79
C GLN A 107 -4.58 24.41 14.21
N ASN A 108 -5.27 25.50 14.53
CA ASN A 108 -5.90 25.78 15.82
C ASN A 108 -7.35 25.28 15.92
N PHE A 109 -7.82 24.43 15.02
CA PHE A 109 -9.16 23.86 15.10
C PHE A 109 -9.12 22.55 15.92
N LEU A 110 -9.46 22.65 17.21
CA LEU A 110 -9.34 21.57 18.20
C LEU A 110 -10.63 20.75 18.42
N LYS A 111 -11.70 21.04 17.68
CA LYS A 111 -12.93 20.24 17.72
C LYS A 111 -12.74 18.92 16.97
N GLU A 112 -13.25 17.85 17.56
CA GLU A 112 -13.20 16.54 16.87
C GLU A 112 -14.07 16.57 15.60
N ILE A 113 -13.51 16.12 14.50
CA ILE A 113 -14.18 15.99 13.20
C ILE A 113 -14.18 14.53 12.82
N GLN A 114 -15.35 13.99 12.51
CA GLN A 114 -15.49 12.67 11.91
C GLN A 114 -16.14 12.79 10.54
N ILE A 115 -15.46 12.25 9.53
CA ILE A 115 -15.96 12.14 8.15
C ILE A 115 -16.11 10.66 7.85
N ILE A 116 -17.33 10.24 7.51
CA ILE A 116 -17.63 8.86 7.14
C ILE A 116 -18.11 8.84 5.69
N ILE A 117 -17.48 7.99 4.88
CA ILE A 117 -17.79 7.81 3.47
C ILE A 117 -18.21 6.36 3.24
N TYR A 118 -19.39 6.17 2.61
CA TYR A 118 -19.88 4.86 2.20
C TYR A 118 -20.02 4.75 0.69
N LEU A 119 -19.55 3.65 0.13
CA LEU A 119 -19.91 3.22 -1.21
C LEU A 119 -21.34 2.67 -1.18
N LEU A 120 -22.28 3.37 -1.85
CA LEU A 120 -23.68 2.98 -1.91
C LEU A 120 -24.01 2.07 -3.09
N SER A 121 -23.34 2.27 -4.23
CA SER A 121 -23.48 1.48 -5.44
C SER A 121 -22.15 1.48 -6.21
N TYR A 122 -21.84 0.39 -6.90
CA TYR A 122 -20.60 0.18 -7.62
C TYR A 122 -20.82 -0.15 -9.09
N ASP A 123 -20.10 0.53 -9.98
CA ASP A 123 -19.98 0.26 -11.40
C ASP A 123 -18.55 -0.21 -11.72
N ILE A 124 -18.43 -1.34 -12.39
CA ILE A 124 -17.12 -1.91 -12.79
C ILE A 124 -16.31 -0.96 -13.71
N ASN A 125 -16.97 -0.02 -14.34
CA ASN A 125 -16.35 0.95 -15.25
C ASN A 125 -15.87 2.24 -14.57
N VAL A 126 -16.19 2.45 -13.27
CA VAL A 126 -15.83 3.65 -12.51
C VAL A 126 -15.36 3.27 -11.12
N LEU A 127 -14.06 3.49 -10.84
CA LEU A 127 -13.51 3.26 -9.49
C LEU A 127 -13.97 4.36 -8.53
N PRO A 128 -14.37 4.01 -7.29
CA PRO A 128 -14.90 4.96 -6.32
C PRO A 128 -13.82 5.86 -5.67
N ASP A 129 -12.57 5.44 -5.60
CA ASP A 129 -11.49 6.15 -4.92
C ASP A 129 -11.18 7.52 -5.56
N GLY A 130 -11.31 7.63 -6.89
CA GLY A 130 -11.20 8.92 -7.59
C GLY A 130 -12.32 9.90 -7.27
N LEU A 131 -13.47 9.42 -6.77
CA LEU A 131 -14.62 10.26 -6.37
C LEU A 131 -14.65 10.52 -4.86
N ALA A 132 -13.91 9.74 -4.08
CA ALA A 132 -13.95 9.81 -2.61
C ALA A 132 -13.47 11.17 -2.06
N GLY A 133 -12.44 11.75 -2.68
CA GLY A 133 -11.97 13.10 -2.35
C GLY A 133 -13.01 14.18 -2.64
N LEU A 134 -13.71 14.09 -3.77
CA LEU A 134 -14.76 15.02 -4.18
C LEU A 134 -15.95 15.00 -3.20
N VAL A 135 -16.47 13.81 -2.88
CA VAL A 135 -17.64 13.68 -1.99
C VAL A 135 -17.32 14.13 -0.57
N ALA A 136 -16.11 13.82 -0.06
CA ALA A 136 -15.66 14.27 1.24
C ALA A 136 -15.53 15.81 1.32
N SER A 137 -14.90 16.41 0.31
CA SER A 137 -14.76 17.88 0.21
C SER A 137 -16.10 18.58 0.09
N ALA A 138 -17.04 18.05 -0.68
CA ALA A 138 -18.39 18.60 -0.80
C ALA A 138 -19.12 18.58 0.54
N ALA A 139 -19.08 17.47 1.29
CA ALA A 139 -19.70 17.36 2.62
C ALA A 139 -19.08 18.35 3.62
N VAL A 140 -17.74 18.48 3.63
CA VAL A 140 -17.04 19.46 4.48
C VAL A 140 -17.44 20.90 4.12
N SER A 141 -17.48 21.21 2.84
CA SER A 141 -17.81 22.56 2.35
C SER A 141 -19.26 22.96 2.66
N ILE A 142 -20.18 21.97 2.65
CA ILE A 142 -21.60 22.16 3.00
C ILE A 142 -21.80 22.37 4.49
N SER A 143 -20.95 21.81 5.35
CA SER A 143 -21.08 21.93 6.81
C SER A 143 -20.85 23.34 7.36
N GLY A 144 -20.24 24.23 6.56
CA GLY A 144 -19.94 25.62 6.93
C GLY A 144 -18.78 25.80 7.93
N ILE A 145 -18.03 24.72 8.26
CA ILE A 145 -16.86 24.83 9.15
C ILE A 145 -15.72 25.62 8.48
N PRO A 146 -14.78 26.16 9.29
CA PRO A 146 -13.59 26.82 8.78
C PRO A 146 -12.74 25.84 7.97
N PHE A 147 -12.73 26.01 6.65
CA PHE A 147 -12.04 25.12 5.69
C PHE A 147 -11.56 25.93 4.50
N LYS A 148 -10.26 25.86 4.17
CA LYS A 148 -9.65 26.60 3.05
C LYS A 148 -9.92 25.98 1.67
N GLY A 149 -10.85 25.01 1.58
CA GLY A 149 -11.31 24.42 0.33
C GLY A 149 -12.38 25.23 -0.40
N PRO A 150 -13.07 24.64 -1.39
CA PRO A 150 -13.13 23.20 -1.66
C PRO A 150 -11.89 22.63 -2.38
N VAL A 151 -11.76 21.30 -2.32
CA VAL A 151 -10.76 20.50 -3.01
C VAL A 151 -11.40 19.40 -3.80
N SER A 152 -10.63 18.75 -4.66
CA SER A 152 -11.05 17.51 -5.29
C SER A 152 -9.86 16.61 -5.61
N ALA A 153 -10.15 15.36 -5.93
CA ALA A 153 -9.19 14.39 -6.42
C ALA A 153 -9.74 13.69 -7.66
N VAL A 154 -8.85 13.30 -8.56
CA VAL A 154 -9.18 12.50 -9.73
C VAL A 154 -8.15 11.39 -9.90
N ARG A 155 -8.61 10.22 -10.36
CA ARG A 155 -7.73 9.18 -10.86
C ARG A 155 -7.55 9.38 -12.35
N ILE A 156 -6.30 9.45 -12.81
CA ILE A 156 -5.95 9.53 -14.23
C ILE A 156 -5.06 8.34 -14.61
N ILE A 157 -5.37 7.73 -15.74
CA ILE A 157 -4.55 6.66 -16.31
C ILE A 157 -4.17 6.97 -17.75
N ARG A 158 -3.04 6.39 -18.19
CA ARG A 158 -2.73 6.32 -19.62
C ARG A 158 -3.01 4.93 -20.17
N LEU A 159 -3.77 4.86 -21.25
CA LEU A 159 -4.02 3.63 -21.99
C LEU A 159 -3.62 3.85 -23.45
N LYS A 160 -2.50 3.26 -23.89
CA LYS A 160 -1.85 3.55 -25.16
C LYS A 160 -1.53 5.06 -25.27
N ASN A 161 -2.14 5.78 -26.21
CA ASN A 161 -1.93 7.20 -26.46
C ASN A 161 -3.04 8.11 -25.92
N SER A 162 -4.01 7.57 -25.19
CA SER A 162 -5.12 8.32 -24.60
C SER A 162 -5.06 8.30 -23.07
N PHE A 163 -5.72 9.28 -22.45
CA PHE A 163 -5.94 9.30 -21.02
C PHE A 163 -7.41 9.05 -20.68
N LEU A 164 -7.65 8.52 -19.49
CA LEU A 164 -8.99 8.31 -18.94
C LEU A 164 -9.05 8.86 -17.52
N ILE A 165 -10.18 9.50 -17.18
CA ILE A 165 -10.46 10.05 -15.86
C ILE A 165 -11.42 9.11 -15.12
N ASN A 166 -11.10 8.78 -13.87
CA ASN A 166 -11.86 7.87 -12.99
C ASN A 166 -12.28 6.55 -13.67
N PRO A 167 -11.34 5.85 -14.32
CA PRO A 167 -11.63 4.65 -15.09
C PRO A 167 -11.99 3.47 -14.23
N GLY A 168 -12.53 2.42 -14.86
CA GLY A 168 -12.75 1.12 -14.20
C GLY A 168 -11.49 0.29 -14.05
N ILE A 169 -11.55 -0.72 -13.17
CA ILE A 169 -10.42 -1.58 -12.77
C ILE A 169 -9.77 -2.33 -13.96
N LYS A 170 -10.54 -2.69 -15.00
CA LYS A 170 -10.02 -3.37 -16.19
C LYS A 170 -9.05 -2.50 -16.98
N SER A 171 -9.35 -1.20 -17.08
CA SER A 171 -8.50 -0.21 -17.76
C SER A 171 -7.26 0.09 -16.95
N VAL A 172 -7.38 0.23 -15.62
CA VAL A 172 -6.26 0.43 -14.70
C VAL A 172 -5.24 -0.70 -14.81
N LYS A 173 -5.66 -1.96 -14.86
CA LYS A 173 -4.73 -3.12 -14.99
C LYS A 173 -3.90 -3.09 -16.28
N LYS A 174 -4.39 -2.46 -17.34
CA LYS A 174 -3.72 -2.37 -18.65
C LYS A 174 -2.86 -1.12 -18.81
N SER A 175 -3.03 -0.12 -17.94
CA SER A 175 -2.34 1.16 -18.01
C SER A 175 -0.85 1.06 -17.72
N ASP A 176 -0.10 2.03 -18.19
CA ASP A 176 1.32 2.24 -17.85
C ASP A 176 1.54 3.44 -16.93
N ILE A 177 0.57 4.33 -16.82
CA ILE A 177 0.45 5.39 -15.82
C ILE A 177 -0.87 5.20 -15.09
N ASN A 178 -0.82 5.23 -13.77
CA ASN A 178 -1.99 5.20 -12.89
C ASN A 178 -1.71 6.12 -11.70
N LEU A 179 -2.27 7.31 -11.73
CA LEU A 179 -2.08 8.36 -10.73
C LEU A 179 -3.41 8.77 -10.12
N ILE A 180 -3.42 9.05 -8.82
CA ILE A 180 -4.46 9.80 -8.14
C ILE A 180 -3.85 11.14 -7.74
N ILE A 181 -4.48 12.22 -8.17
CA ILE A 181 -4.02 13.58 -7.94
C ILE A 181 -5.13 14.34 -7.26
N GLY A 182 -4.77 15.05 -6.20
CA GLY A 182 -5.67 15.89 -5.43
C GLY A 182 -5.15 17.32 -5.32
N GLY A 183 -6.08 18.29 -5.30
CA GLY A 183 -5.66 19.69 -5.24
C GLY A 183 -6.81 20.66 -5.02
N THR A 184 -6.42 21.92 -4.87
CA THR A 184 -7.28 23.11 -4.87
C THR A 184 -7.44 23.65 -6.30
N LYS A 185 -8.17 24.76 -6.44
CA LYS A 185 -8.25 25.46 -7.74
C LYS A 185 -6.87 25.93 -8.24
N ASN A 186 -5.95 26.28 -7.34
CA ASN A 186 -4.69 26.95 -7.69
C ASN A 186 -3.46 26.05 -7.51
N SER A 187 -3.55 24.96 -6.74
CA SER A 187 -2.38 24.16 -6.35
C SER A 187 -2.70 22.67 -6.25
N ILE A 188 -1.69 21.84 -6.49
CA ILE A 188 -1.71 20.42 -6.19
C ILE A 188 -1.34 20.23 -4.71
N LEU A 189 -2.08 19.37 -4.00
CA LEU A 189 -1.84 19.03 -2.60
C LEU A 189 -1.28 17.63 -2.42
N MET A 190 -1.71 16.69 -3.29
CA MET A 190 -1.27 15.32 -3.17
C MET A 190 -1.19 14.62 -4.53
N ILE A 191 -0.20 13.75 -4.66
CA ILE A 191 -0.04 12.84 -5.79
C ILE A 191 0.29 11.46 -5.25
N GLU A 192 -0.33 10.43 -5.80
CA GLU A 192 0.02 9.05 -5.48
C GLU A 192 -0.21 8.16 -6.70
N GLY A 193 0.72 7.25 -6.99
CA GLY A 193 0.48 6.28 -8.04
C GLY A 193 1.64 5.38 -8.40
N GLU A 194 1.37 4.52 -9.39
CA GLU A 194 2.30 3.57 -9.97
C GLU A 194 2.48 3.80 -11.47
N MET A 195 3.68 3.54 -11.97
CA MET A 195 4.03 3.78 -13.36
C MET A 195 4.99 2.70 -13.88
N LYS A 196 5.07 2.57 -15.20
CA LYS A 196 5.98 1.61 -15.85
C LYS A 196 7.18 2.34 -16.47
N GLU A 197 8.09 2.83 -15.62
CA GLU A 197 9.33 3.51 -16.06
C GLU A 197 9.05 4.74 -16.94
N ILE A 198 8.24 5.65 -16.44
CA ILE A 198 7.80 6.87 -17.14
C ILE A 198 8.79 8.02 -16.91
N SER A 199 8.90 8.92 -17.89
CA SER A 199 9.74 10.11 -17.79
C SER A 199 9.14 11.19 -16.90
N GLU A 200 9.99 12.07 -16.40
CA GLU A 200 9.66 13.17 -15.50
C GLU A 200 8.68 14.17 -16.15
N ASN A 201 8.91 14.51 -17.42
CA ASN A 201 8.06 15.43 -18.17
C ASN A 201 6.65 14.88 -18.40
N GLU A 202 6.52 13.56 -18.64
CA GLU A 202 5.23 12.92 -18.80
C GLU A 202 4.42 12.99 -17.52
N ILE A 203 5.03 12.80 -16.34
CA ILE A 203 4.33 12.91 -15.06
C ILE A 203 3.74 14.32 -14.88
N ILE A 204 4.53 15.37 -15.13
CA ILE A 204 4.06 16.76 -15.04
C ILE A 204 2.93 17.03 -16.03
N TYR A 205 3.01 16.48 -17.24
CA TYR A 205 1.94 16.58 -18.22
C TYR A 205 0.62 16.00 -17.70
N PHE A 206 0.67 14.79 -17.12
CA PHE A 206 -0.52 14.14 -16.52
C PHE A 206 -1.04 14.87 -15.28
N ILE A 207 -0.16 15.47 -14.48
CA ILE A 207 -0.55 16.33 -13.35
C ILE A 207 -1.35 17.54 -13.84
N LYS A 208 -0.90 18.20 -14.91
CA LYS A 208 -1.62 19.36 -15.48
C LYS A 208 -3.00 18.98 -16.01
N ILE A 209 -3.11 17.84 -16.71
CA ILE A 209 -4.42 17.34 -17.20
C ILE A 209 -5.33 17.05 -16.00
N ALA A 210 -4.88 16.31 -15.01
CA ALA A 210 -5.69 16.00 -13.84
C ALA A 210 -6.15 17.27 -13.09
N HIS A 211 -5.27 18.25 -12.97
CA HIS A 211 -5.61 19.54 -12.34
C HIS A 211 -6.70 20.29 -13.08
N PHE A 212 -6.76 20.20 -14.41
CA PHE A 212 -7.87 20.76 -15.19
C PHE A 212 -9.22 20.16 -14.75
N PHE A 213 -9.31 18.82 -14.64
CA PHE A 213 -10.54 18.17 -14.19
C PHE A 213 -10.86 18.44 -12.71
N ILE A 214 -9.85 18.57 -11.86
CA ILE A 214 -10.03 19.01 -10.47
C ILE A 214 -10.67 20.39 -10.40
N LYS A 215 -10.23 21.35 -11.24
CA LYS A 215 -10.82 22.71 -11.29
C LYS A 215 -12.30 22.70 -11.69
N LEU A 216 -12.69 21.83 -12.63
CA LEU A 216 -14.11 21.67 -13.01
C LEU A 216 -14.95 21.18 -11.81
N GLN A 217 -14.44 20.17 -11.10
CA GLN A 217 -15.12 19.61 -9.93
C GLN A 217 -15.22 20.62 -8.78
N ILE A 218 -14.21 21.45 -8.59
CA ILE A 218 -14.20 22.50 -7.58
C ILE A 218 -15.20 23.60 -7.95
N THR A 219 -15.30 23.96 -9.21
CA THR A 219 -16.27 24.98 -9.68
C THR A 219 -17.70 24.53 -9.39
N ALA A 220 -18.04 23.27 -9.64
CA ALA A 220 -19.35 22.73 -9.31
C ALA A 220 -19.64 22.75 -7.80
N GLN A 221 -18.65 22.42 -6.95
CA GLN A 221 -18.79 22.54 -5.50
C GLN A 221 -19.06 23.99 -5.06
N ILE A 222 -18.35 24.97 -5.64
CA ILE A 222 -18.56 26.39 -5.35
C ILE A 222 -19.97 26.83 -5.75
N ASN A 223 -20.46 26.41 -6.91
CA ASN A 223 -21.81 26.72 -7.35
C ASN A 223 -22.87 26.13 -6.42
N LEU A 224 -22.70 24.87 -6.01
CA LEU A 224 -23.59 24.21 -5.05
C LEU A 224 -23.65 24.97 -3.70
N ILE A 225 -22.49 25.38 -3.16
CA ILE A 225 -22.41 26.14 -1.91
C ILE A 225 -23.11 27.50 -2.02
N LYS A 226 -22.93 28.21 -3.14
CA LYS A 226 -23.59 29.48 -3.39
C LYS A 226 -25.12 29.30 -3.46
N ASN A 227 -25.61 28.28 -4.14
CA ASN A 227 -27.02 27.96 -4.27
C ASN A 227 -27.69 27.61 -2.94
N LEU A 228 -26.92 27.03 -2.02
CA LEU A 228 -27.36 26.70 -0.66
C LEU A 228 -27.29 27.88 0.31
N LYS A 229 -26.69 29.02 -0.07
CA LYS A 229 -26.48 30.19 0.76
C LYS A 229 -25.82 29.89 2.11
N ILE A 230 -24.86 28.95 2.12
CA ILE A 230 -24.17 28.51 3.33
C ILE A 230 -23.27 29.65 3.85
N LYS A 231 -23.52 30.05 5.10
CA LYS A 231 -22.62 30.97 5.81
C LYS A 231 -21.43 30.15 6.35
N ARG A 232 -20.23 30.53 5.93
CA ARG A 232 -19.01 29.96 6.53
C ARG A 232 -18.81 30.52 7.90
N ASN A 233 -18.59 29.65 8.87
CA ASN A 233 -18.19 30.10 10.21
C ASN A 233 -16.81 30.77 10.10
N ASN A 234 -16.67 31.94 10.73
CA ASN A 234 -15.39 32.60 10.81
C ASN A 234 -14.39 31.68 11.52
N LEU A 235 -13.13 31.69 11.02
CA LEU A 235 -12.03 31.06 11.74
C LEU A 235 -12.07 31.55 13.19
N PRO A 236 -11.92 30.67 14.19
CA PRO A 236 -11.64 31.13 15.53
C PRO A 236 -10.37 31.97 15.44
N VAL A 237 -10.54 33.28 15.52
CA VAL A 237 -9.40 34.20 15.57
C VAL A 237 -8.80 33.97 16.95
N PHE A 238 -7.66 33.30 17.00
CA PHE A 238 -6.81 33.34 18.16
C PHE A 238 -6.26 34.77 18.27
N ASN A 239 -7.12 35.71 18.63
CA ASN A 239 -6.75 37.04 19.07
C ASN A 239 -6.26 36.96 20.52
N ASN A 240 -5.38 36.06 20.84
CA ASN A 240 -4.59 36.18 22.02
C ASN A 240 -3.44 37.12 21.65
N LEU A 241 -3.66 38.43 21.80
CA LEU A 241 -2.59 39.42 21.77
C LEU A 241 -1.40 38.94 22.64
N ASN A 242 -1.71 38.23 23.71
CA ASN A 242 -0.77 37.52 24.54
C ASN A 242 0.06 36.50 23.77
N PHE A 243 -0.54 35.67 22.89
CA PHE A 243 0.19 34.65 22.10
C PHE A 243 1.19 35.30 21.13
N ILE A 244 0.82 36.37 20.45
CA ILE A 244 1.71 37.08 19.52
C ILE A 244 2.85 37.79 20.29
N TYR A 245 2.53 38.40 21.43
CA TYR A 245 3.52 39.01 22.30
C TYR A 245 4.50 37.96 22.87
N LEU A 246 3.97 36.86 23.39
CA LEU A 246 4.72 35.72 23.88
C LEU A 246 5.69 35.16 22.83
N LYS A 247 5.18 34.94 21.63
CA LYS A 247 5.96 34.47 20.50
C LYS A 247 7.14 35.39 20.17
N LYS A 248 6.94 36.71 20.15
CA LYS A 248 8.00 37.70 19.94
C LYS A 248 9.04 37.69 21.07
N LYS A 249 8.60 37.62 22.33
CA LYS A 249 9.47 37.63 23.51
C LYS A 249 10.33 36.33 23.59
N ILE A 250 9.73 35.19 23.35
CA ILE A 250 10.42 33.88 23.28
C ILE A 250 11.45 33.87 22.14
N LYS A 251 11.07 34.39 20.98
CA LYS A 251 11.98 34.47 19.84
C LYS A 251 13.21 35.33 20.17
N TYR A 252 13.02 36.47 20.82
CA TYR A 252 14.11 37.37 21.22
C TYR A 252 15.09 36.73 22.22
N ILE A 253 14.55 36.04 23.25
CA ILE A 253 15.39 35.47 24.33
C ILE A 253 16.12 34.21 23.94
N PHE A 254 15.56 33.39 23.04
CA PHE A 254 16.01 32.01 22.84
C PHE A 254 16.52 31.69 21.44
N SER A 255 16.33 32.59 20.46
CA SER A 255 16.77 32.35 19.09
C SER A 255 18.27 32.02 18.98
N GLU A 256 19.15 32.74 19.70
CA GLU A 256 20.58 32.49 19.68
C GLU A 256 20.96 31.12 20.27
N LYS A 257 20.36 30.73 21.40
CA LYS A 257 20.69 29.47 22.06
C LYS A 257 20.26 28.25 21.23
N ILE A 258 19.06 28.31 20.64
CA ILE A 258 18.56 27.25 19.77
C ILE A 258 19.39 27.22 18.48
N TYR A 259 19.76 28.38 17.95
CA TYR A 259 20.62 28.50 16.78
C TYR A 259 21.99 27.82 17.00
N PHE A 260 22.71 28.12 18.12
CA PHE A 260 23.98 27.48 18.44
C PHE A 260 23.86 25.96 18.64
N LEU A 261 22.79 25.49 19.26
CA LEU A 261 22.54 24.05 19.42
C LEU A 261 22.24 23.34 18.09
N CYS A 262 21.63 24.04 17.16
CA CYS A 262 21.35 23.50 15.84
C CYS A 262 22.61 23.39 14.95
N LEU A 263 23.65 24.16 15.21
CA LEU A 263 24.94 24.13 14.52
C LEU A 263 25.87 23.01 15.05
N ASP A 264 25.59 22.41 16.18
CA ASP A 264 26.43 21.34 16.74
C ASP A 264 26.26 20.04 15.93
N LYS A 265 27.37 19.50 15.41
CA LYS A 265 27.41 18.37 14.47
C LYS A 265 27.19 17.00 15.09
N LYS A 266 27.06 16.88 16.43
CA LYS A 266 26.92 15.60 17.15
C LYS A 266 25.45 15.35 17.50
N ASN A 267 24.76 14.58 16.68
CA ASN A 267 23.30 14.36 16.74
C ASN A 267 22.74 13.91 18.10
N ILE A 268 23.37 12.94 18.79
CA ILE A 268 22.84 12.40 20.05
C ILE A 268 22.94 13.42 21.18
N ILE A 269 24.07 14.11 21.29
CA ILE A 269 24.30 15.14 22.31
C ILE A 269 23.36 16.32 22.07
N ARG A 270 23.11 16.66 20.82
CA ARG A 270 22.20 17.72 20.39
C ARG A 270 20.75 17.45 20.82
N PHE A 271 20.21 16.25 20.66
CA PHE A 271 18.85 15.91 21.08
C PHE A 271 18.70 16.02 22.61
N GLN A 272 19.63 15.46 23.38
CA GLN A 272 19.63 15.57 24.83
C GLN A 272 19.77 17.02 25.31
N GLN A 273 20.64 17.80 24.71
CA GLN A 273 20.82 19.24 25.05
C GLN A 273 19.60 20.07 24.64
N MET A 274 18.94 19.74 23.53
CA MET A 274 17.68 20.38 23.14
C MET A 274 16.57 20.08 24.14
N GLU A 275 16.41 18.84 24.62
CA GLU A 275 15.44 18.51 25.68
C GLU A 275 15.74 19.22 27.00
N ILE A 276 17.00 19.24 27.44
CA ILE A 276 17.42 19.97 28.64
C ILE A 276 17.18 21.49 28.49
N LEU A 277 17.51 22.04 27.34
CA LEU A 277 17.24 23.43 27.04
C LEU A 277 15.74 23.72 27.07
N LEU A 278 14.94 22.86 26.46
CA LEU A 278 13.49 22.90 26.43
C LEU A 278 12.92 22.98 27.86
N HIS A 279 13.34 22.04 28.71
CA HIS A 279 12.90 22.02 30.10
C HIS A 279 13.34 23.29 30.88
N SER A 280 14.58 23.75 30.71
CA SER A 280 15.06 25.00 31.32
C SER A 280 14.35 26.24 30.80
N LEU A 281 13.87 26.21 29.53
CA LEU A 281 13.09 27.26 28.90
C LEU A 281 11.68 27.32 29.46
N LEU A 282 11.03 26.15 29.58
CA LEU A 282 9.70 26.04 30.19
C LEU A 282 9.68 26.60 31.61
N LEU A 283 10.70 26.26 32.42
CA LEU A 283 10.82 26.81 33.78
C LEU A 283 11.03 28.33 33.80
N LYS A 284 11.85 28.87 32.90
CA LYS A 284 12.08 30.30 32.77
C LYS A 284 10.87 31.06 32.22
N ILE A 285 10.18 30.46 31.25
CA ILE A 285 8.93 30.99 30.69
C ILE A 285 7.90 31.12 31.78
N ASN A 286 7.71 30.11 32.63
CA ASN A 286 6.79 30.19 33.80
C ASN A 286 7.13 31.35 34.73
N ASN A 287 8.42 31.53 35.04
CA ASN A 287 8.83 32.64 35.92
C ASN A 287 8.66 34.01 35.27
N TYR A 288 8.84 34.15 33.95
CA TYR A 288 8.60 35.42 33.23
C TYR A 288 7.12 35.75 33.08
N PHE A 289 6.24 34.73 32.94
CA PHE A 289 4.80 34.93 32.76
C PHE A 289 4.06 35.17 34.07
N LEU A 290 4.57 34.71 35.19
CA LEU A 290 4.09 35.12 36.50
C LEU A 290 4.20 36.63 36.69
N TYR A 291 5.18 37.31 36.07
CA TYR A 291 5.32 38.76 36.08
C TYR A 291 4.27 39.48 35.22
N ASP A 292 3.81 38.83 34.13
CA ASP A 292 2.83 39.43 33.19
C ASP A 292 1.38 38.94 33.47
N ASN A 293 1.12 38.27 34.60
CA ASN A 293 -0.15 37.64 34.96
C ASN A 293 -0.75 36.69 33.92
N ILE A 294 0.11 36.04 33.10
CA ILE A 294 -0.30 35.05 32.10
C ILE A 294 0.02 33.65 32.63
N ILE A 295 -1.00 32.93 33.01
CA ILE A 295 -0.86 31.51 33.42
C ILE A 295 -1.13 30.64 32.19
N LEU A 296 -0.10 29.93 31.71
CA LEU A 296 -0.20 28.93 30.66
C LEU A 296 -0.18 27.54 31.30
N ASN A 297 -1.04 26.66 30.85
CA ASN A 297 -0.94 25.26 31.22
C ASN A 297 0.23 24.57 30.48
N GLU A 298 0.66 23.39 30.94
CA GLU A 298 1.82 22.66 30.39
C GLU A 298 1.63 22.34 28.90
N ASP A 299 0.43 21.99 28.47
CA ASP A 299 0.10 21.69 27.07
C ASP A 299 0.24 22.93 26.17
N GLU A 300 -0.19 24.09 26.62
CA GLU A 300 -0.05 25.37 25.89
C GLU A 300 1.42 25.77 25.76
N GLN A 301 2.20 25.58 26.81
CA GLN A 301 3.64 25.83 26.78
C GLN A 301 4.37 24.95 25.77
N ASN A 302 4.10 23.65 25.79
CA ASN A 302 4.65 22.69 24.85
C ASN A 302 4.25 23.02 23.41
N TYR A 303 3.00 23.41 23.18
CA TYR A 303 2.51 23.82 21.85
C TYR A 303 3.24 25.06 21.32
N ILE A 304 3.39 26.09 22.13
CA ILE A 304 4.12 27.32 21.76
C ILE A 304 5.58 27.00 21.44
N PHE A 305 6.20 26.14 22.24
CA PHE A 305 7.57 25.72 22.02
C PHE A 305 7.75 24.97 20.69
N GLU A 306 6.89 24.02 20.38
CA GLU A 306 6.98 23.26 19.13
C GLU A 306 6.79 24.15 17.88
N ILE A 307 5.88 25.12 17.92
CA ILE A 307 5.74 26.12 16.85
C ILE A 307 7.03 26.92 16.68
N PHE A 308 7.58 27.38 17.79
CA PHE A 308 8.78 28.20 17.80
C PHE A 308 10.02 27.44 17.30
N LYS A 309 10.20 26.21 17.78
CA LYS A 309 11.24 25.27 17.31
C LYS A 309 11.13 25.09 15.80
N LYS A 310 9.93 24.84 15.29
CA LYS A 310 9.67 24.70 13.85
C LYS A 310 10.10 25.97 13.06
N GLU A 311 9.78 27.15 13.55
CA GLU A 311 10.14 28.39 12.88
C GLU A 311 11.67 28.64 12.83
N ILE A 312 12.36 28.41 13.95
CA ILE A 312 13.82 28.57 13.99
C ILE A 312 14.52 27.58 13.09
N LEU A 313 14.13 26.31 13.13
CA LEU A 313 14.73 25.27 12.27
C LEU A 313 14.54 25.61 10.78
N ARG A 314 13.36 26.14 10.41
CA ARG A 314 13.12 26.65 9.04
C ARG A 314 14.01 27.85 8.69
N GLU A 315 14.14 28.83 9.59
CA GLU A 315 15.00 30.00 9.39
C GLU A 315 16.47 29.62 9.19
N ILE A 316 16.97 28.64 9.94
CA ILE A 316 18.34 28.13 9.79
C ILE A 316 18.56 27.58 8.39
N ILE A 317 17.67 26.69 7.92
CA ILE A 317 17.81 26.06 6.61
C ILE A 317 17.70 27.11 5.49
N LEU A 318 16.77 28.08 5.62
CA LEU A 318 16.57 29.14 4.62
C LEU A 318 17.71 30.16 4.55
N LYS A 319 18.33 30.49 5.67
CA LYS A 319 19.41 31.52 5.72
C LYS A 319 20.80 30.94 5.47
N GLU A 320 21.09 29.79 6.08
CA GLU A 320 22.43 29.22 6.07
C GLU A 320 22.66 28.23 4.92
N ASN A 321 21.60 27.79 4.24
CA ASN A 321 21.65 26.70 3.26
C ASN A 321 22.30 25.42 3.81
N HIS A 322 22.25 25.26 5.15
CA HIS A 322 22.75 24.08 5.85
C HIS A 322 21.59 23.30 6.48
N ARG A 323 21.73 21.98 6.49
CA ARG A 323 20.74 21.08 7.05
C ARG A 323 20.99 20.84 8.54
N LEU A 324 19.98 20.29 9.22
CA LEU A 324 20.01 20.06 10.67
C LEU A 324 21.14 19.11 11.11
N ASP A 325 21.61 18.22 10.24
CA ASP A 325 22.72 17.30 10.48
C ASP A 325 24.06 17.76 9.86
N GLY A 326 24.10 18.98 9.36
CA GLY A 326 25.29 19.60 8.77
C GLY A 326 25.60 19.20 7.34
N ARG A 327 24.68 18.42 6.66
CA ARG A 327 24.80 18.12 5.23
C ARG A 327 24.47 19.37 4.38
N SER A 328 24.95 19.39 3.14
CA SER A 328 24.43 20.30 2.12
C SER A 328 23.01 19.88 1.69
N LEU A 329 22.31 20.76 0.95
CA LEU A 329 20.92 20.54 0.53
C LEU A 329 20.73 19.27 -0.32
N ASP A 330 21.73 18.92 -1.13
CA ASP A 330 21.70 17.82 -2.08
C ASP A 330 22.37 16.53 -1.57
N ASP A 331 23.04 16.57 -0.41
CA ASP A 331 23.77 15.45 0.14
C ASP A 331 22.83 14.35 0.65
N LEU A 332 23.22 13.11 0.36
CA LEU A 332 22.57 11.91 0.90
C LEU A 332 23.29 11.44 2.17
N ARG A 333 22.55 10.89 3.12
CA ARG A 333 23.13 10.22 4.29
C ARG A 333 24.05 9.06 3.88
N LYS A 334 24.99 8.68 4.74
CA LYS A 334 25.87 7.53 4.51
C LYS A 334 25.06 6.28 4.24
N ILE A 335 25.41 5.55 3.17
CA ILE A 335 24.71 4.36 2.74
C ILE A 335 25.57 3.13 3.05
N TRP A 336 24.95 2.16 3.70
CA TRP A 336 25.52 0.84 3.92
C TRP A 336 24.48 -0.23 3.57
N SER A 337 24.90 -1.29 2.88
CA SER A 337 24.00 -2.39 2.54
C SER A 337 24.74 -3.73 2.46
N LYS A 338 24.04 -4.80 2.79
CA LYS A 338 24.57 -6.16 2.75
C LYS A 338 23.47 -7.14 2.36
N THR A 339 23.83 -8.12 1.53
CA THR A 339 22.97 -9.25 1.13
C THR A 339 23.49 -10.55 1.74
N ASN A 340 22.72 -11.62 1.64
CA ASN A 340 23.07 -12.96 2.12
C ASN A 340 23.43 -12.98 3.61
N LEU A 341 22.47 -12.61 4.45
CA LEU A 341 22.68 -12.48 5.88
C LEU A 341 22.79 -13.85 6.56
N ASN A 342 23.94 -14.16 7.13
CA ASN A 342 24.24 -15.48 7.72
C ASN A 342 23.33 -15.82 8.92
N PHE A 343 22.82 -14.80 9.63
CA PHE A 343 21.88 -14.99 10.74
C PHE A 343 20.44 -15.28 10.29
N LEU A 344 20.17 -15.28 8.98
CA LEU A 344 18.89 -15.65 8.37
C LEU A 344 19.04 -16.82 7.39
N PRO A 345 19.42 -18.03 7.85
CA PRO A 345 19.72 -19.15 6.96
C PRO A 345 18.49 -19.73 6.27
N SER A 346 17.30 -19.56 6.85
CA SER A 346 16.06 -20.18 6.36
C SER A 346 15.35 -19.40 5.28
N VAL A 347 15.68 -18.11 5.05
CA VAL A 347 15.03 -17.28 4.03
C VAL A 347 15.66 -17.47 2.66
N HIS A 348 14.87 -17.29 1.61
CA HIS A 348 15.35 -17.51 0.24
C HIS A 348 16.21 -16.36 -0.29
N GLY A 349 15.95 -15.14 0.17
CA GLY A 349 16.79 -13.96 -0.06
C GLY A 349 16.69 -13.00 1.12
N SER A 350 17.77 -12.26 1.40
CA SER A 350 17.81 -11.31 2.51
C SER A 350 18.76 -10.17 2.23
N ALA A 351 18.38 -8.98 2.68
CA ALA A 351 19.24 -7.80 2.61
C ALA A 351 18.95 -6.82 3.74
N ILE A 352 19.99 -6.14 4.20
CA ILE A 352 19.90 -4.93 5.00
C ILE A 352 20.29 -3.76 4.11
N PHE A 353 19.55 -2.69 4.22
CA PHE A 353 19.89 -1.39 3.64
C PHE A 353 19.77 -0.33 4.73
N SER A 354 20.86 0.39 4.96
CA SER A 354 20.94 1.49 5.92
C SER A 354 21.29 2.78 5.20
N ARG A 355 20.61 3.84 5.56
CA ARG A 355 20.83 5.19 5.11
C ARG A 355 20.84 6.12 6.32
N GLY A 356 22.05 6.43 6.83
CA GLY A 356 22.22 7.07 8.13
C GLY A 356 21.52 6.25 9.23
N GLU A 357 20.68 6.89 10.00
CA GLU A 357 19.88 6.33 11.09
C GLU A 357 18.55 5.72 10.64
N THR A 358 18.46 5.29 9.39
CA THR A 358 17.29 4.56 8.87
C THR A 358 17.74 3.24 8.29
N GLN A 359 17.29 2.13 8.90
CA GLN A 359 17.71 0.78 8.53
C GLN A 359 16.49 -0.12 8.29
N ALA A 360 16.49 -0.78 7.13
CA ALA A 360 15.47 -1.74 6.72
C ALA A 360 16.07 -3.12 6.48
N LEU A 361 15.51 -4.14 7.11
CA LEU A 361 15.80 -5.55 6.89
C LEU A 361 14.71 -6.14 6.00
N SER A 362 15.04 -6.52 4.78
CA SER A 362 14.08 -7.17 3.88
C SER A 362 14.42 -8.64 3.67
N THR A 363 13.38 -9.48 3.74
CA THR A 363 13.46 -10.92 3.49
C THR A 363 12.51 -11.33 2.38
N VAL A 364 12.93 -12.30 1.57
CA VAL A 364 12.14 -12.85 0.47
C VAL A 364 11.83 -14.31 0.76
N THR A 365 10.55 -14.64 0.66
CA THR A 365 10.04 -16.01 0.72
C THR A 365 9.35 -16.35 -0.61
N LEU A 366 9.68 -17.49 -1.17
CA LEU A 366 9.12 -17.99 -2.40
C LEU A 366 8.17 -19.15 -2.08
N GLY A 367 6.97 -19.06 -2.62
CA GLY A 367 5.92 -20.04 -2.42
C GLY A 367 5.41 -20.60 -3.75
N SER A 368 4.48 -21.54 -3.66
CA SER A 368 3.75 -22.14 -4.77
C SER A 368 2.59 -21.25 -5.23
N SER A 369 1.90 -21.68 -6.27
CA SER A 369 0.65 -21.03 -6.71
C SER A 369 -0.51 -21.18 -5.69
N LEU A 370 -0.35 -21.98 -4.64
CA LEU A 370 -1.32 -22.10 -3.53
C LEU A 370 -1.17 -20.96 -2.51
N ASP A 371 0.03 -20.36 -2.45
CA ASP A 371 0.40 -19.33 -1.47
C ASP A 371 0.10 -17.90 -1.99
N VAL A 372 -0.62 -17.77 -3.11
CA VAL A 372 -1.03 -16.47 -3.67
C VAL A 372 -1.90 -15.71 -2.69
N ASN A 373 -1.67 -14.41 -2.55
CA ASN A 373 -2.56 -13.55 -1.81
C ASN A 373 -3.88 -13.39 -2.59
N LYS A 374 -4.98 -13.83 -1.97
CA LYS A 374 -6.33 -13.74 -2.55
C LYS A 374 -6.98 -12.45 -2.08
N ILE A 375 -7.23 -11.55 -3.01
CA ILE A 375 -8.04 -10.36 -2.76
C ILE A 375 -9.49 -10.73 -3.09
N ASP A 376 -10.37 -10.56 -2.12
CA ASP A 376 -11.81 -10.75 -2.28
C ASP A 376 -12.52 -9.60 -1.57
N ASN A 377 -12.78 -8.53 -2.33
CA ASN A 377 -13.55 -7.37 -1.89
C ASN A 377 -14.63 -7.00 -2.93
N VAL A 378 -15.34 -5.92 -2.70
CA VAL A 378 -16.45 -5.48 -3.57
C VAL A 378 -15.98 -5.19 -4.98
N ILE A 379 -14.86 -4.48 -5.11
CA ILE A 379 -14.31 -3.95 -6.37
C ILE A 379 -13.46 -5.00 -7.08
N LEU A 380 -12.62 -5.72 -6.34
CA LEU A 380 -11.57 -6.57 -6.90
C LEU A 380 -11.64 -7.98 -6.34
N GLN A 381 -11.73 -8.95 -7.26
CA GLN A 381 -11.46 -10.35 -6.97
C GLN A 381 -10.24 -10.76 -7.80
N ASP A 382 -9.09 -10.92 -7.15
CA ASP A 382 -7.83 -11.20 -7.83
C ASP A 382 -6.89 -12.07 -6.99
N LYS A 383 -5.83 -12.57 -7.64
CA LYS A 383 -4.76 -13.37 -7.03
C LYS A 383 -3.43 -12.66 -7.25
N GLN A 384 -2.85 -12.17 -6.21
CA GLN A 384 -1.54 -11.51 -6.26
C GLN A 384 -0.42 -12.53 -6.03
N LYS A 385 0.45 -12.70 -7.02
CA LYS A 385 1.66 -13.51 -6.91
C LYS A 385 2.83 -12.78 -6.23
N PHE A 386 2.78 -11.46 -6.20
CA PHE A 386 3.77 -10.63 -5.53
C PHE A 386 3.07 -9.73 -4.51
N TYR A 387 3.52 -9.77 -3.28
CA TYR A 387 3.05 -8.90 -2.21
C TYR A 387 4.16 -8.59 -1.20
N LEU A 388 4.08 -7.39 -0.63
CA LEU A 388 5.07 -6.85 0.30
C LEU A 388 4.40 -6.45 1.60
N HIS A 389 4.91 -6.98 2.72
CA HIS A 389 4.52 -6.57 4.06
C HIS A 389 5.60 -5.68 4.68
N TYR A 390 5.18 -4.57 5.20
CA TYR A 390 6.02 -3.59 5.87
C TYR A 390 5.66 -3.54 7.34
N ASN A 391 6.64 -3.73 8.21
CA ASN A 391 6.49 -3.71 9.66
C ASN A 391 7.30 -2.56 10.25
N PHE A 392 6.65 -1.79 11.12
CA PHE A 392 7.26 -0.64 11.79
C PHE A 392 7.13 -0.80 13.31
N PRO A 393 7.99 -1.61 13.94
CA PRO A 393 7.92 -1.85 15.38
C PRO A 393 8.32 -0.60 16.17
N PRO A 394 7.79 -0.40 17.40
CA PRO A 394 8.05 0.78 18.21
C PRO A 394 9.53 1.02 18.52
N PHE A 395 10.32 -0.05 18.67
CA PHE A 395 11.75 0.08 18.93
C PHE A 395 12.54 0.77 17.82
N SER A 396 11.99 0.82 16.57
CA SER A 396 12.64 1.50 15.45
C SER A 396 12.77 3.01 15.64
N THR A 397 11.97 3.60 16.52
CA THR A 397 12.02 5.00 16.95
C THR A 397 12.36 5.16 18.42
N GLY A 398 12.77 4.09 19.12
CA GLY A 398 13.06 4.12 20.55
C GLY A 398 11.82 4.25 21.44
N GLU A 399 10.61 4.03 20.92
CA GLU A 399 9.36 4.19 21.65
C GLU A 399 8.92 2.89 22.32
N ILE A 400 8.21 3.02 23.46
CA ILE A 400 7.53 1.91 24.13
C ILE A 400 6.03 2.03 23.81
N LYS A 401 5.51 1.11 23.01
CA LYS A 401 4.08 1.05 22.65
C LYS A 401 3.58 -0.39 22.67
N LEU A 402 2.32 -0.58 23.00
CA LEU A 402 1.64 -1.87 22.85
C LEU A 402 1.57 -2.25 21.36
N LEU A 403 1.92 -3.49 21.05
CA LEU A 403 1.77 -4.06 19.72
C LEU A 403 0.27 -4.27 19.44
N LYS A 404 -0.37 -3.27 18.89
CA LYS A 404 -1.71 -3.33 18.31
C LYS A 404 -1.57 -3.80 16.87
N GLY A 405 -2.61 -4.34 16.25
CA GLY A 405 -2.56 -4.83 14.87
C GLY A 405 -1.94 -3.82 13.87
N ILE A 406 -1.85 -4.19 12.60
CA ILE A 406 -1.22 -3.40 11.54
C ILE A 406 -1.82 -1.98 11.47
N SER A 407 -0.97 -0.98 11.50
CA SER A 407 -1.37 0.43 11.45
C SER A 407 -1.70 0.90 10.02
N ARG A 408 -2.52 1.96 9.90
CA ARG A 408 -2.79 2.60 8.60
C ARG A 408 -1.49 3.08 7.91
N ARG A 409 -0.47 3.46 8.68
CA ARG A 409 0.84 3.88 8.16
C ARG A 409 1.59 2.70 7.54
N GLU A 410 1.60 1.54 8.18
CA GLU A 410 2.27 0.34 7.67
C GLU A 410 1.66 -0.13 6.35
N ILE A 411 0.32 -0.13 6.24
CA ILE A 411 -0.38 -0.45 5.00
C ILE A 411 0.02 0.52 3.88
N GLY A 412 0.03 1.82 4.15
CA GLY A 412 0.39 2.84 3.15
C GLY A 412 1.84 2.72 2.66
N HIS A 413 2.80 2.56 3.58
CA HIS A 413 4.22 2.42 3.25
C HIS A 413 4.51 1.11 2.51
N GLY A 414 3.90 0.01 2.96
CA GLY A 414 4.00 -1.29 2.29
C GLY A 414 3.45 -1.25 0.87
N ASN A 415 2.29 -0.63 0.68
CA ASN A 415 1.68 -0.49 -0.65
C ASN A 415 2.53 0.35 -1.61
N LEU A 416 3.12 1.47 -1.15
CA LEU A 416 4.03 2.28 -1.96
C LEU A 416 5.25 1.45 -2.42
N ALA A 417 5.89 0.71 -1.51
CA ALA A 417 7.02 -0.16 -1.84
C ALA A 417 6.60 -1.30 -2.77
N GLN A 418 5.43 -1.90 -2.58
CA GLN A 418 4.89 -2.94 -3.46
C GLN A 418 4.64 -2.42 -4.88
N ARG A 419 4.02 -1.25 -5.04
CA ARG A 419 3.80 -0.59 -6.33
C ARG A 419 5.11 -0.29 -7.04
N ALA A 420 6.14 0.17 -6.30
CA ALA A 420 7.46 0.45 -6.84
C ALA A 420 8.13 -0.77 -7.49
N LEU A 421 7.94 -1.96 -6.88
CA LEU A 421 8.62 -3.19 -7.26
C LEU A 421 7.81 -4.10 -8.19
N LYS A 422 6.49 -4.00 -8.17
CA LYS A 422 5.57 -4.90 -8.90
C LYS A 422 5.90 -5.01 -10.39
N ASN A 423 6.19 -3.88 -11.04
CA ASN A 423 6.41 -3.80 -12.49
C ASN A 423 7.77 -4.30 -12.96
N ILE A 424 8.73 -4.52 -12.04
CA ILE A 424 10.06 -5.06 -12.38
C ILE A 424 10.15 -6.58 -12.21
N ILE A 425 9.17 -7.20 -11.57
CA ILE A 425 9.12 -8.66 -11.39
C ILE A 425 8.65 -9.31 -12.69
N PRO A 426 9.31 -10.37 -13.18
CA PRO A 426 8.89 -11.05 -14.39
C PRO A 426 7.47 -11.59 -14.29
N PHE A 427 6.63 -11.29 -15.28
CA PHE A 427 5.24 -11.77 -15.32
C PHE A 427 5.12 -13.30 -15.29
N GLN A 428 6.08 -14.00 -15.91
CA GLN A 428 6.10 -15.46 -16.04
C GLN A 428 6.76 -16.17 -14.85
N THR A 429 6.97 -15.48 -13.72
CA THR A 429 7.54 -16.15 -12.54
C THR A 429 6.66 -17.34 -12.11
N PRO A 430 7.23 -18.52 -11.90
CA PRO A 430 6.49 -19.68 -11.41
C PRO A 430 6.13 -19.54 -9.92
N TYR A 431 6.82 -18.66 -9.19
CA TYR A 431 6.72 -18.51 -7.76
C TYR A 431 5.70 -17.43 -7.36
N THR A 432 5.08 -17.66 -6.21
CA THR A 432 4.51 -16.61 -5.40
C THR A 432 5.63 -15.99 -4.57
N ILE A 433 5.79 -14.68 -4.63
CA ILE A 433 6.88 -13.95 -3.99
C ILE A 433 6.31 -13.10 -2.86
N ARG A 434 6.69 -13.42 -1.63
CA ARG A 434 6.40 -12.59 -0.46
C ARG A 434 7.67 -11.88 -0.01
N VAL A 435 7.61 -10.56 0.08
CA VAL A 435 8.64 -9.74 0.71
C VAL A 435 8.14 -9.28 2.06
N VAL A 436 8.98 -9.37 3.08
CA VAL A 436 8.73 -8.76 4.40
C VAL A 436 9.86 -7.80 4.67
N SER A 437 9.53 -6.56 5.00
CA SER A 437 10.48 -5.52 5.36
C SER A 437 10.24 -5.05 6.79
N ASP A 438 11.17 -5.36 7.66
CA ASP A 438 11.17 -4.95 9.06
C ASP A 438 12.07 -3.73 9.22
N ILE A 439 11.53 -2.65 9.77
CA ILE A 439 12.29 -1.44 10.04
C ILE A 439 12.98 -1.57 11.38
N LEU A 440 14.32 -1.56 11.36
CA LEU A 440 15.13 -1.71 12.56
C LEU A 440 15.43 -0.37 13.22
N GLU A 441 15.65 0.68 12.40
CA GLU A 441 15.86 2.05 12.83
C GLU A 441 15.17 3.01 11.86
N SER A 442 14.66 4.15 12.34
CA SER A 442 13.97 5.13 11.50
C SER A 442 14.17 6.57 11.97
N ASN A 443 14.90 7.33 11.14
CA ASN A 443 14.96 8.78 11.20
C ASN A 443 14.62 9.36 9.80
N GLY A 444 13.35 9.22 9.40
CA GLY A 444 12.82 9.67 8.11
C GLY A 444 12.97 8.67 6.97
N SER A 445 11.91 8.60 6.15
CA SER A 445 11.84 7.87 4.88
C SER A 445 12.16 6.36 4.91
N SER A 446 11.67 5.65 5.92
CA SER A 446 11.83 4.18 6.05
C SER A 446 11.20 3.40 4.88
N SER A 447 10.10 3.89 4.27
CA SER A 447 9.50 3.27 3.09
C SER A 447 10.43 3.24 1.87
N MET A 448 11.26 4.27 1.69
CA MET A 448 12.24 4.32 0.60
C MET A 448 13.45 3.42 0.88
N ALA A 449 13.88 3.29 2.13
CA ALA A 449 14.86 2.28 2.54
C ALA A 449 14.33 0.85 2.28
N THR A 450 13.04 0.61 2.53
CA THR A 450 12.36 -0.66 2.19
C THR A 450 12.46 -1.00 0.71
N VAL A 451 12.23 -0.04 -0.19
CA VAL A 451 12.36 -0.26 -1.64
C VAL A 451 13.77 -0.72 -2.01
N CYS A 452 14.80 -0.05 -1.49
CA CYS A 452 16.20 -0.42 -1.75
C CYS A 452 16.56 -1.79 -1.15
N ALA A 453 16.18 -2.05 0.11
CA ALA A 453 16.41 -3.33 0.78
C ALA A 453 15.69 -4.48 0.07
N SER A 454 14.44 -4.27 -0.34
CA SER A 454 13.63 -5.27 -1.04
C SER A 454 14.17 -5.58 -2.45
N THR A 455 14.67 -4.56 -3.16
CA THR A 455 15.37 -4.76 -4.44
C THR A 455 16.59 -5.67 -4.25
N LEU A 456 17.44 -5.38 -3.26
CA LEU A 456 18.61 -6.20 -2.92
C LEU A 456 18.22 -7.61 -2.50
N ALA A 457 17.18 -7.78 -1.69
CA ALA A 457 16.70 -9.09 -1.23
C ALA A 457 16.12 -9.94 -2.37
N LEU A 458 15.41 -9.33 -3.33
CA LEU A 458 14.92 -9.99 -4.54
C LEU A 458 16.08 -10.48 -5.42
N MET A 459 17.13 -9.66 -5.59
CA MET A 459 18.34 -10.05 -6.31
C MET A 459 19.10 -11.17 -5.58
N ASP A 460 19.17 -11.11 -4.23
CA ASP A 460 19.77 -12.15 -3.40
C ASP A 460 18.99 -13.48 -3.47
N ALA A 461 17.66 -13.41 -3.64
CA ALA A 461 16.80 -14.58 -3.87
C ALA A 461 16.93 -15.19 -5.27
N GLY A 462 17.72 -14.61 -6.16
CA GLY A 462 17.86 -15.07 -7.54
C GLY A 462 16.64 -14.79 -8.42
N ILE A 463 15.75 -13.87 -8.03
CA ILE A 463 14.64 -13.44 -8.89
C ILE A 463 15.19 -12.57 -10.00
N PRO A 464 14.97 -12.92 -11.29
CA PRO A 464 15.48 -12.17 -12.42
C PRO A 464 14.64 -10.90 -12.65
N ILE A 465 14.75 -9.96 -11.69
CA ILE A 465 14.07 -8.67 -11.80
C ILE A 465 14.56 -7.94 -13.08
N LYS A 466 13.64 -7.21 -13.72
CA LYS A 466 13.94 -6.50 -14.96
C LYS A 466 15.10 -5.50 -14.78
N ARG A 467 15.11 -4.77 -13.68
CA ARG A 467 16.15 -3.79 -13.30
C ARG A 467 16.05 -3.49 -11.80
N PRO A 468 17.12 -3.05 -11.14
CA PRO A 468 17.06 -2.54 -9.78
C PRO A 468 16.21 -1.27 -9.69
N VAL A 469 15.43 -1.17 -8.62
CA VAL A 469 14.67 0.02 -8.24
C VAL A 469 15.27 0.59 -6.97
N SER A 470 15.42 1.89 -6.92
CA SER A 470 15.78 2.66 -5.73
C SER A 470 14.65 3.60 -5.32
N GLY A 471 14.71 4.14 -4.12
CA GLY A 471 13.73 5.08 -3.61
C GLY A 471 14.37 6.18 -2.77
N ILE A 472 13.86 7.41 -2.93
CA ILE A 472 14.32 8.61 -2.21
C ILE A 472 13.13 9.44 -1.73
N SER A 473 13.33 10.19 -0.64
CA SER A 473 12.39 11.20 -0.16
C SER A 473 13.03 12.57 -0.28
N MET A 474 12.27 13.51 -0.83
CA MET A 474 12.61 14.90 -1.00
C MET A 474 11.72 15.75 -0.10
N GLY A 475 12.26 16.83 0.44
CA GLY A 475 11.51 17.84 1.16
C GLY A 475 11.52 19.19 0.45
N LEU A 476 10.61 20.05 0.86
CA LEU A 476 10.55 21.43 0.39
C LEU A 476 10.31 22.33 1.60
N ILE A 477 11.06 23.43 1.66
CA ILE A 477 10.85 24.50 2.64
C ILE A 477 10.71 25.80 1.87
N ILE A 478 9.62 26.52 2.11
CA ILE A 478 9.30 27.77 1.41
C ILE A 478 9.41 28.95 2.37
N ASN A 479 10.05 30.00 1.91
CA ASN A 479 9.97 31.30 2.55
C ASN A 479 8.72 32.03 2.02
N PHE A 480 7.64 32.05 2.79
CA PHE A 480 6.39 32.69 2.40
C PHE A 480 6.45 34.22 2.26
N LEU A 481 7.59 34.85 2.63
CA LEU A 481 7.80 36.30 2.47
C LEU A 481 8.48 36.62 1.14
N THR A 482 9.38 35.75 0.66
CA THR A 482 10.17 35.97 -0.57
C THR A 482 9.77 35.04 -1.70
N ASP A 483 8.85 34.08 -1.47
CA ASP A 483 8.48 33.00 -2.38
C ASP A 483 9.66 32.07 -2.79
N GLU A 484 10.80 32.18 -2.11
CA GLU A 484 11.94 31.30 -2.32
C GLU A 484 11.67 29.91 -1.76
N ALA A 485 12.01 28.89 -2.53
CA ALA A 485 11.81 27.50 -2.17
C ALA A 485 13.12 26.71 -2.20
N ILE A 486 13.42 26.05 -1.09
CA ILE A 486 14.60 25.18 -0.97
C ILE A 486 14.15 23.73 -1.01
N ILE A 487 14.74 22.94 -1.92
CA ILE A 487 14.48 21.51 -2.07
C ILE A 487 15.59 20.75 -1.35
N LEU A 488 15.18 19.85 -0.42
CA LEU A 488 16.07 19.01 0.38
C LEU A 488 16.07 17.58 -0.16
N SER A 489 17.25 17.01 -0.38
CA SER A 489 17.43 15.62 -0.78
C SER A 489 17.59 14.71 0.44
N ASP A 490 16.90 13.56 0.52
CA ASP A 490 17.02 12.60 1.62
C ASP A 490 16.74 13.20 2.99
N ILE A 491 15.47 13.57 3.22
CA ILE A 491 15.02 14.26 4.44
C ILE A 491 15.09 13.39 5.70
N LEU A 492 15.40 14.03 6.81
CA LEU A 492 15.30 13.50 8.16
C LEU A 492 13.83 13.55 8.66
N GLY A 493 13.54 12.85 9.75
CA GLY A 493 12.23 12.92 10.40
C GLY A 493 11.86 14.32 10.88
N ASP A 494 12.83 15.07 11.44
CA ASP A 494 12.61 16.44 11.86
C ASP A 494 12.37 17.37 10.66
N GLU A 495 13.10 17.17 9.55
CA GLU A 495 12.90 17.94 8.32
C GLU A 495 11.55 17.65 7.65
N ASP A 496 11.04 16.41 7.76
CA ASP A 496 9.69 16.04 7.34
C ASP A 496 8.63 16.82 8.15
N ASN A 497 8.80 16.90 9.46
CA ASN A 497 7.87 17.60 10.36
C ASN A 497 7.83 19.11 10.14
N ILE A 498 8.95 19.75 9.81
CA ILE A 498 9.03 21.18 9.58
C ILE A 498 8.80 21.59 8.12
N GLY A 499 8.90 20.62 7.19
CA GLY A 499 8.79 20.81 5.75
C GLY A 499 7.37 21.12 5.27
N ASP A 500 7.28 21.72 4.10
CA ASP A 500 6.03 22.05 3.42
C ASP A 500 5.64 20.97 2.41
N MET A 501 6.55 20.07 2.06
CA MET A 501 6.32 18.93 1.17
C MET A 501 7.14 17.72 1.62
N ASP A 502 6.51 16.53 1.60
CA ASP A 502 7.15 15.21 1.62
C ASP A 502 6.89 14.53 0.27
N PHE A 503 7.94 14.39 -0.52
CA PHE A 503 7.86 13.76 -1.83
C PHE A 503 8.72 12.51 -1.90
N LYS A 504 8.08 11.36 -1.99
CA LYS A 504 8.71 10.05 -2.14
C LYS A 504 8.66 9.62 -3.59
N MET A 505 9.81 9.32 -4.18
CA MET A 505 9.93 8.87 -5.55
C MET A 505 10.74 7.59 -5.64
N THR A 506 10.29 6.67 -6.47
CA THR A 506 11.00 5.43 -6.78
C THR A 506 11.19 5.29 -8.28
N GLY A 507 12.29 4.69 -8.68
CA GLY A 507 12.56 4.52 -10.11
C GLY A 507 13.73 3.59 -10.39
N THR A 508 13.83 3.24 -11.67
CA THR A 508 14.95 2.56 -12.30
C THR A 508 15.85 3.57 -13.02
N LYS A 509 16.90 3.08 -13.68
CA LYS A 509 17.71 3.92 -14.57
C LYS A 509 16.90 4.54 -15.73
N PHE A 510 15.76 4.00 -16.08
CA PHE A 510 15.00 4.36 -17.28
C PHE A 510 13.77 5.22 -17.02
N GLY A 511 13.28 5.26 -15.78
CA GLY A 511 12.12 6.06 -15.44
C GLY A 511 11.54 5.73 -14.07
N ILE A 512 10.49 6.46 -13.74
CA ILE A 512 9.82 6.43 -12.43
C ILE A 512 8.85 5.24 -12.38
N THR A 513 8.83 4.54 -11.23
CA THR A 513 7.98 3.35 -11.01
C THR A 513 6.82 3.60 -10.05
N ALA A 514 7.03 4.44 -9.03
CA ALA A 514 5.96 4.90 -8.16
C ALA A 514 6.34 6.24 -7.51
N CYS A 515 5.33 6.99 -7.11
CA CYS A 515 5.52 8.21 -6.34
C CYS A 515 4.40 8.42 -5.33
N GLN A 516 4.75 9.15 -4.27
CA GLN A 516 3.81 9.68 -3.29
C GLN A 516 4.29 11.07 -2.90
N MET A 517 3.42 12.06 -3.00
CA MET A 517 3.71 13.44 -2.63
C MET A 517 2.59 14.01 -1.78
N ASP A 518 2.96 14.68 -0.70
CA ASP A 518 2.10 15.40 0.23
C ASP A 518 2.60 16.82 0.36
N ILE A 519 1.70 17.79 0.18
CA ILE A 519 2.01 19.22 0.29
C ILE A 519 1.12 19.83 1.35
N ASN A 520 1.73 20.51 2.31
CA ASN A 520 1.05 21.04 3.50
C ASN A 520 0.62 22.51 3.37
N PHE A 521 0.75 23.10 2.17
CA PHE A 521 0.39 24.51 1.94
C PHE A 521 -0.35 24.68 0.60
N PRO A 522 -1.29 25.66 0.51
CA PRO A 522 -1.91 26.01 -0.77
C PRO A 522 -1.00 26.98 -1.53
N GLY A 523 -0.33 26.55 -2.58
CA GLY A 523 0.53 27.45 -3.38
C GLY A 523 1.64 26.76 -4.16
N SER A 524 1.63 25.43 -4.28
CA SER A 524 2.63 24.70 -5.07
C SER A 524 2.58 25.07 -6.54
N ASN A 525 3.74 25.48 -7.08
CA ASN A 525 3.96 25.76 -8.51
C ASN A 525 4.41 24.48 -9.23
N TYR A 526 4.00 24.28 -10.49
CA TYR A 526 4.46 23.15 -11.32
C TYR A 526 5.99 23.12 -11.51
N GLU A 527 6.64 24.27 -11.53
CA GLU A 527 8.09 24.38 -11.65
C GLU A 527 8.79 23.79 -10.41
N MET A 528 8.31 24.11 -9.19
CA MET A 528 8.83 23.52 -7.96
C MET A 528 8.69 22.00 -7.97
N LEU A 529 7.55 21.48 -8.45
CA LEU A 529 7.33 20.05 -8.60
C LEU A 529 8.31 19.43 -9.58
N LEU A 530 8.49 20.04 -10.74
CA LEU A 530 9.41 19.57 -11.76
C LEU A 530 10.86 19.53 -11.25
N ASN A 531 11.31 20.60 -10.58
CA ASN A 531 12.65 20.67 -9.99
C ASN A 531 12.85 19.59 -8.92
N SER A 532 11.85 19.33 -8.09
CA SER A 532 11.90 18.27 -7.09
C SER A 532 12.02 16.88 -7.72
N ILE A 533 11.31 16.63 -8.82
CA ILE A 533 11.36 15.37 -9.58
C ILE A 533 12.76 15.18 -10.21
N PHE A 534 13.34 16.21 -10.83
CA PHE A 534 14.68 16.12 -11.42
C PHE A 534 15.78 15.92 -10.38
N LYS A 535 15.73 16.62 -9.25
CA LYS A 535 16.65 16.38 -8.13
C LYS A 535 16.53 14.94 -7.60
N ALA A 536 15.31 14.46 -7.41
CA ALA A 536 15.06 13.08 -6.98
C ALA A 536 15.66 12.06 -7.97
N LYS A 537 15.57 12.27 -9.28
CA LYS A 537 16.17 11.42 -10.31
C LYS A 537 17.67 11.25 -10.11
N ASN A 538 18.41 12.35 -9.87
CA ASN A 538 19.85 12.31 -9.63
C ASN A 538 20.18 11.45 -8.40
N CYS A 539 19.42 11.61 -7.32
CA CYS A 539 19.56 10.79 -6.11
C CYS A 539 19.28 9.31 -6.38
N LEU A 540 18.24 8.99 -7.18
CA LEU A 540 17.92 7.60 -7.54
C LEU A 540 19.08 6.95 -8.31
N PHE A 541 19.70 7.65 -9.23
CA PHE A 541 20.87 7.13 -9.97
C PHE A 541 22.04 6.83 -9.06
N PHE A 542 22.33 7.71 -8.10
CA PHE A 542 23.36 7.47 -7.11
C PHE A 542 23.07 6.24 -6.26
N LEU A 543 21.82 6.08 -5.79
CA LEU A 543 21.38 4.92 -5.01
C LEU A 543 21.48 3.62 -5.82
N ILE A 544 21.11 3.62 -7.09
CA ILE A 544 21.24 2.46 -7.98
C ILE A 544 22.72 2.04 -8.11
N LYS A 545 23.66 3.00 -8.23
CA LYS A 545 25.11 2.69 -8.22
C LYS A 545 25.52 1.99 -6.92
N LYS A 546 25.00 2.43 -5.76
CA LYS A 546 25.27 1.78 -4.46
C LYS A 546 24.69 0.37 -4.38
N ILE A 547 23.49 0.14 -4.92
CA ILE A 547 22.89 -1.19 -5.04
C ILE A 547 23.79 -2.11 -5.89
N PHE A 548 24.27 -1.64 -7.05
CA PHE A 548 25.17 -2.41 -7.92
C PHE A 548 26.53 -2.73 -7.27
N ASN A 549 27.03 -1.87 -6.37
CA ASN A 549 28.25 -2.17 -5.61
C ASN A 549 28.04 -3.31 -4.60
N THR A 550 26.82 -3.52 -4.12
CA THR A 550 26.49 -4.60 -3.17
C THR A 550 26.19 -5.92 -3.89
N ILE A 551 25.38 -5.86 -4.94
CA ILE A 551 25.05 -7.01 -5.79
C ILE A 551 24.82 -6.53 -7.24
N LYS A 552 25.66 -7.01 -8.16
CA LYS A 552 25.64 -6.53 -9.55
C LYS A 552 24.54 -7.20 -10.38
N TYR A 553 24.30 -8.49 -10.15
CA TYR A 553 23.30 -9.28 -10.85
C TYR A 553 22.51 -10.14 -9.85
N PRO A 554 21.26 -10.49 -10.15
CA PRO A 554 20.56 -11.51 -9.39
C PRO A 554 21.38 -12.80 -9.32
N ARG A 555 21.35 -13.50 -8.19
CA ARG A 555 22.12 -14.74 -8.03
C ARG A 555 21.70 -15.78 -9.06
N PHE A 556 22.66 -16.41 -9.69
CA PHE A 556 22.42 -17.50 -10.64
C PHE A 556 22.11 -18.84 -9.95
N SER A 557 22.68 -19.06 -8.77
CA SER A 557 22.46 -20.26 -7.96
C SER A 557 21.51 -19.92 -6.80
N PHE A 558 20.48 -20.73 -6.67
CA PHE A 558 19.56 -20.63 -5.54
C PHE A 558 20.18 -21.26 -4.27
N LYS A 559 19.77 -20.81 -3.10
CA LYS A 559 20.18 -21.43 -1.83
C LYS A 559 19.61 -22.85 -1.74
N GLU A 560 20.23 -23.72 -0.93
CA GLU A 560 19.85 -25.15 -0.82
C GLU A 560 18.38 -25.36 -0.42
N ASN A 561 17.83 -24.49 0.42
CA ASN A 561 16.44 -24.54 0.88
C ASN A 561 15.42 -23.92 -0.08
N TYR A 562 15.86 -23.57 -1.31
CA TYR A 562 15.00 -23.01 -2.33
C TYR A 562 13.91 -23.99 -2.77
N PRO A 563 12.63 -23.59 -2.77
CA PRO A 563 11.55 -24.47 -3.19
C PRO A 563 11.62 -24.72 -4.70
N LYS A 564 11.52 -25.98 -5.08
CA LYS A 564 11.52 -26.38 -6.48
C LYS A 564 10.11 -26.65 -6.94
N ILE A 565 9.79 -26.18 -8.14
CA ILE A 565 8.49 -26.38 -8.78
C ILE A 565 8.70 -27.15 -10.08
N PHE A 566 7.87 -28.14 -10.29
CA PHE A 566 7.84 -28.92 -11.52
C PHE A 566 6.42 -28.96 -12.08
N TYR A 567 6.28 -28.76 -13.38
CA TYR A 567 4.99 -28.84 -14.07
C TYR A 567 4.91 -30.15 -14.85
N PHE A 568 3.87 -30.92 -14.59
CA PHE A 568 3.58 -32.15 -15.31
C PHE A 568 2.30 -31.96 -16.12
N GLU A 569 2.39 -32.09 -17.45
CA GLU A 569 1.27 -31.86 -18.36
C GLU A 569 0.61 -33.15 -18.79
N ILE A 570 -0.71 -33.19 -18.77
CA ILE A 570 -1.55 -34.30 -19.23
C ILE A 570 -2.40 -33.81 -20.40
N LYS A 571 -2.25 -34.46 -21.60
CA LYS A 571 -3.02 -34.07 -22.79
C LYS A 571 -4.52 -34.41 -22.64
N LYS A 572 -5.40 -33.63 -23.31
CA LYS A 572 -6.86 -33.66 -23.22
C LYS A 572 -7.52 -35.03 -23.42
N ASN A 573 -6.97 -35.85 -24.32
CA ASN A 573 -7.46 -37.21 -24.60
C ASN A 573 -7.40 -38.16 -23.37
N LYS A 574 -6.79 -37.71 -22.27
CA LYS A 574 -6.61 -38.45 -21.03
C LYS A 574 -7.22 -37.76 -19.80
N LYS A 575 -8.30 -36.99 -19.94
CA LYS A 575 -8.97 -36.35 -18.81
C LYS A 575 -9.39 -37.31 -17.68
N LYS A 576 -9.79 -38.54 -18.01
CA LYS A 576 -10.06 -39.58 -17.01
C LYS A 576 -8.86 -39.85 -16.10
N LEU A 577 -7.62 -39.58 -16.56
CA LEU A 577 -6.40 -39.79 -15.78
C LEU A 577 -6.22 -38.71 -14.67
N ILE A 578 -6.75 -37.53 -14.85
CA ILE A 578 -6.75 -36.47 -13.78
C ILE A 578 -7.56 -36.99 -12.61
N GLY A 579 -8.75 -37.51 -12.86
CA GLY A 579 -9.61 -38.15 -11.83
C GLY A 579 -8.88 -39.30 -11.12
N THR A 580 -8.06 -40.08 -11.83
CA THR A 580 -7.25 -41.17 -11.24
C THR A 580 -6.18 -40.63 -10.28
N VAL A 581 -5.54 -39.51 -10.62
CA VAL A 581 -4.54 -38.86 -9.75
C VAL A 581 -5.21 -38.20 -8.51
N ILE A 582 -6.39 -37.64 -8.67
CA ILE A 582 -7.16 -37.05 -7.55
C ILE A 582 -7.68 -38.16 -6.64
N GLY A 583 -8.24 -39.23 -7.21
CA GLY A 583 -8.90 -40.32 -6.49
C GLY A 583 -10.26 -39.93 -5.90
N SER A 584 -11.01 -40.91 -5.43
CA SER A 584 -12.30 -40.65 -4.78
C SER A 584 -12.15 -39.77 -3.53
N GLY A 585 -12.84 -38.61 -3.52
CA GLY A 585 -12.73 -37.64 -2.43
C GLY A 585 -11.33 -37.07 -2.19
N GLY A 586 -10.43 -37.13 -3.20
CA GLY A 586 -9.08 -36.59 -3.09
C GLY A 586 -8.08 -37.48 -2.32
N LYS A 587 -8.42 -38.72 -2.01
CA LYS A 587 -7.58 -39.64 -1.19
C LYS A 587 -6.20 -39.89 -1.82
N ILE A 588 -6.12 -40.13 -3.13
CA ILE A 588 -4.87 -40.47 -3.81
C ILE A 588 -3.91 -39.28 -3.85
N ILE A 589 -4.43 -38.09 -4.20
CA ILE A 589 -3.59 -36.88 -4.20
C ILE A 589 -3.08 -36.55 -2.80
N GLN A 590 -3.89 -36.79 -1.76
CA GLN A 590 -3.47 -36.58 -0.38
C GLN A 590 -2.40 -37.60 0.07
N GLU A 591 -2.54 -38.86 -0.35
CA GLU A 591 -1.53 -39.90 -0.10
C GLU A 591 -0.19 -39.56 -0.77
N ILE A 592 -0.22 -39.07 -2.02
CA ILE A 592 0.99 -38.64 -2.70
C ILE A 592 1.62 -37.48 -1.95
N LYS A 593 0.86 -36.46 -1.57
CA LYS A 593 1.36 -35.30 -0.79
C LYS A 593 2.06 -35.72 0.48
N THR A 594 1.41 -36.54 1.29
CA THR A 594 1.95 -36.96 2.59
C THR A 594 3.17 -37.87 2.43
N SER A 595 3.11 -38.88 1.58
CA SER A 595 4.19 -39.87 1.40
C SER A 595 5.44 -39.33 0.72
N THR A 596 5.33 -38.26 -0.08
CA THR A 596 6.46 -37.62 -0.74
C THR A 596 6.86 -36.30 -0.07
N ASN A 597 6.06 -35.81 0.87
CA ASN A 597 6.24 -34.51 1.53
C ASN A 597 6.38 -33.40 0.48
N THR A 598 5.43 -33.37 -0.49
CA THR A 598 5.29 -32.38 -1.57
C THR A 598 3.89 -31.80 -1.57
N ASN A 599 3.73 -30.58 -2.08
CA ASN A 599 2.43 -30.01 -2.37
C ASN A 599 2.09 -30.18 -3.85
N LEU A 600 0.83 -30.51 -4.13
CA LEU A 600 0.34 -30.75 -5.48
C LEU A 600 -0.88 -29.88 -5.73
N LYS A 601 -0.91 -29.24 -6.91
CA LYS A 601 -2.07 -28.51 -7.42
C LYS A 601 -2.38 -29.02 -8.81
N ILE A 602 -3.66 -29.23 -9.08
CA ILE A 602 -4.11 -29.65 -10.41
C ILE A 602 -4.98 -28.54 -10.97
N GLU A 603 -4.65 -28.08 -12.17
CA GLU A 603 -5.44 -27.12 -12.93
C GLU A 603 -5.83 -27.72 -14.27
N GLU A 604 -7.11 -27.63 -14.61
CA GLU A 604 -7.60 -27.98 -15.95
C GLU A 604 -7.66 -26.71 -16.80
N LYS A 605 -6.91 -26.69 -17.91
CA LYS A 605 -7.06 -25.72 -18.98
C LYS A 605 -7.77 -26.37 -20.17
N GLU A 606 -8.29 -25.56 -21.10
CA GLU A 606 -9.16 -26.02 -22.21
C GLU A 606 -8.65 -27.29 -22.93
N ASN A 607 -7.35 -27.47 -23.09
CA ASN A 607 -6.74 -28.58 -23.80
C ASN A 607 -5.72 -29.43 -23.01
N LEU A 608 -5.41 -29.04 -21.77
CA LEU A 608 -4.36 -29.64 -20.95
C LEU A 608 -4.75 -29.70 -19.48
N GLY A 609 -4.41 -30.80 -18.82
CA GLY A 609 -4.36 -30.86 -17.36
C GLY A 609 -2.93 -30.57 -16.89
N ILE A 610 -2.73 -29.60 -16.02
CA ILE A 610 -1.42 -29.24 -15.47
C ILE A 610 -1.38 -29.63 -14.01
N ILE A 611 -0.42 -30.48 -13.64
CA ILE A 611 -0.12 -30.80 -12.25
C ILE A 611 1.14 -30.03 -11.85
N GLU A 612 0.98 -29.09 -10.95
CA GLU A 612 2.08 -28.36 -10.32
C GLU A 612 2.53 -29.14 -9.08
N ILE A 613 3.80 -29.49 -9.04
CA ILE A 613 4.45 -30.25 -7.97
C ILE A 613 5.45 -29.34 -7.29
N TYR A 614 5.22 -29.05 -6.02
CA TYR A 614 6.07 -28.18 -5.22
C TYR A 614 6.75 -28.98 -4.10
N GLY A 615 8.08 -28.87 -3.99
CA GLY A 615 8.85 -29.60 -2.97
C GLY A 615 10.17 -28.93 -2.59
N LYS A 616 10.64 -29.20 -1.38
CA LYS A 616 11.91 -28.63 -0.88
C LYS A 616 13.16 -29.23 -1.53
N THR A 617 13.09 -30.47 -2.07
CA THR A 617 14.24 -31.14 -2.68
C THR A 617 13.84 -31.84 -3.98
N GLU A 618 14.77 -31.96 -4.93
CA GLU A 618 14.53 -32.67 -6.18
C GLU A 618 14.14 -34.14 -5.99
N LYS A 619 14.71 -34.78 -4.98
CA LYS A 619 14.41 -36.18 -4.66
C LYS A 619 12.93 -36.39 -4.33
N LYS A 620 12.35 -35.47 -3.53
CA LYS A 620 10.92 -35.50 -3.18
C LYS A 620 10.04 -35.28 -4.40
N ILE A 621 10.39 -34.33 -5.25
CA ILE A 621 9.66 -34.06 -6.50
C ILE A 621 9.76 -35.26 -7.47
N LYS A 622 10.95 -35.83 -7.66
CA LYS A 622 11.14 -37.02 -8.51
C LYS A 622 10.29 -38.20 -8.02
N ASN A 623 10.19 -38.39 -6.69
CA ASN A 623 9.34 -39.43 -6.10
C ASN A 623 7.86 -39.18 -6.37
N ALA A 624 7.41 -37.92 -6.25
CA ALA A 624 6.01 -37.54 -6.58
C ALA A 624 5.72 -37.75 -8.06
N ILE A 625 6.64 -37.36 -8.97
CA ILE A 625 6.51 -37.56 -10.40
C ILE A 625 6.42 -39.07 -10.71
N LEU A 626 7.27 -39.92 -10.10
CA LEU A 626 7.23 -41.36 -10.30
C LEU A 626 5.88 -41.95 -9.87
N LYS A 627 5.35 -41.55 -8.70
CA LYS A 627 4.02 -41.98 -8.24
C LYS A 627 2.91 -41.55 -9.22
N ILE A 628 2.94 -40.30 -9.68
CA ILE A 628 1.98 -39.78 -10.67
C ILE A 628 2.11 -40.51 -11.99
N LYS A 629 3.33 -40.72 -12.50
CA LYS A 629 3.57 -41.49 -13.74
C LYS A 629 3.04 -42.89 -13.62
N ASN A 630 3.30 -43.60 -12.52
CA ASN A 630 2.79 -44.94 -12.29
C ASN A 630 1.25 -45.01 -12.32
N LEU A 631 0.54 -43.97 -11.84
CA LEU A 631 -0.91 -43.91 -11.93
C LEU A 631 -1.43 -43.61 -13.35
N ILE A 632 -0.66 -42.88 -14.15
CA ILE A 632 -1.06 -42.42 -15.49
C ILE A 632 -0.67 -43.39 -16.59
N PHE A 633 0.56 -43.92 -16.56
CA PHE A 633 1.14 -44.70 -17.63
C PHE A 633 1.12 -46.22 -17.41
N PHE A 634 1.00 -46.64 -16.13
CA PHE A 634 0.80 -48.03 -15.81
C PHE A 634 -0.65 -48.24 -15.41
N PRO A 635 -1.53 -48.62 -16.35
CA PRO A 635 -2.91 -48.95 -16.01
C PRO A 635 -2.88 -50.16 -15.10
N LYS A 636 -3.32 -49.93 -13.86
CA LYS A 636 -3.67 -50.92 -12.85
C LYS A 636 -2.66 -52.07 -12.75
N LYS A 637 -1.84 -52.10 -11.69
CA LYS A 637 -1.25 -53.33 -11.22
C LYS A 637 -2.27 -54.44 -11.46
N GLU A 638 -1.85 -55.44 -12.20
CA GLU A 638 -2.62 -56.67 -12.38
C GLU A 638 -3.19 -57.05 -11.02
N LYS A 639 -4.50 -56.93 -10.91
CA LYS A 639 -5.17 -57.26 -9.62
C LYS A 639 -5.21 -58.75 -9.52
N LEU A 640 -4.64 -59.29 -8.48
CA LEU A 640 -4.83 -60.68 -8.10
C LEU A 640 -6.27 -60.78 -7.49
N TYR A 641 -7.06 -61.67 -8.06
CA TYR A 641 -8.41 -61.94 -7.61
C TYR A 641 -8.43 -63.32 -6.99
N LYS A 642 -9.09 -63.50 -5.86
CA LYS A 642 -9.24 -64.78 -5.19
C LYS A 642 -10.40 -65.54 -5.79
N VAL A 643 -10.18 -66.76 -6.17
CA VAL A 643 -11.20 -67.67 -6.70
C VAL A 643 -12.14 -68.08 -5.58
N LYS A 644 -13.46 -67.78 -5.70
CA LYS A 644 -14.50 -68.14 -4.73
C LYS A 644 -15.06 -69.51 -4.98
N SER A 645 -15.37 -69.81 -6.23
CA SER A 645 -15.87 -71.11 -6.65
C SER A 645 -15.70 -71.29 -8.14
N ILE A 646 -15.70 -72.55 -8.58
CA ILE A 646 -15.58 -72.94 -10.00
C ILE A 646 -16.84 -73.82 -10.25
N LYS A 647 -17.70 -73.44 -11.19
CA LYS A 647 -18.83 -74.17 -11.64
C LYS A 647 -18.69 -74.41 -13.14
N ASN A 648 -18.94 -75.60 -13.59
CA ASN A 648 -18.78 -76.19 -14.92
C ASN A 648 -18.09 -75.36 -16.03
N TYR A 649 -18.45 -74.15 -16.29
CA TYR A 649 -17.81 -73.27 -17.31
C TYR A 649 -17.67 -71.81 -16.83
N GLU A 650 -17.87 -71.55 -15.53
CA GLU A 650 -17.82 -70.19 -14.95
C GLU A 650 -16.87 -70.14 -13.74
N LEU A 651 -15.99 -69.14 -13.73
CA LEU A 651 -15.10 -68.87 -12.64
C LEU A 651 -15.62 -67.67 -11.83
N ILE A 652 -16.01 -67.91 -10.60
CA ILE A 652 -16.47 -66.82 -9.71
C ILE A 652 -15.29 -66.29 -8.89
N ILE A 653 -15.00 -65.02 -9.04
CA ILE A 653 -13.91 -64.33 -8.33
C ILE A 653 -14.44 -63.32 -7.33
N ILE A 654 -13.69 -63.04 -6.28
CA ILE A 654 -13.98 -61.98 -5.30
C ILE A 654 -13.21 -60.71 -5.70
N LEU A 655 -13.94 -59.66 -5.95
CA LEU A 655 -13.41 -58.31 -6.15
C LEU A 655 -12.90 -57.72 -4.83
N PRO A 656 -11.95 -56.75 -4.86
CA PRO A 656 -11.51 -56.06 -3.66
C PRO A 656 -12.61 -55.32 -2.90
N SER A 657 -13.74 -55.05 -3.54
CA SER A 657 -14.97 -54.49 -2.95
C SER A 657 -15.80 -55.51 -2.14
N GLY A 658 -15.39 -56.79 -2.14
CA GLY A 658 -16.15 -57.90 -1.56
C GLY A 658 -17.28 -58.47 -2.45
N GLN A 659 -17.55 -57.84 -3.59
CA GLN A 659 -18.51 -58.31 -4.58
C GLN A 659 -17.94 -59.48 -5.38
N THR A 660 -18.79 -60.33 -5.93
CA THR A 660 -18.37 -61.41 -6.80
C THR A 660 -18.61 -61.07 -8.26
N MET A 661 -17.73 -61.52 -9.12
CA MET A 661 -17.82 -61.35 -10.58
C MET A 661 -17.63 -62.68 -11.26
N ASP A 662 -18.50 -62.99 -12.23
CA ASP A 662 -18.47 -64.21 -12.98
C ASP A 662 -17.68 -64.01 -14.28
N LEU A 663 -16.72 -64.91 -14.57
CA LEU A 663 -15.93 -64.91 -15.78
C LEU A 663 -16.23 -66.17 -16.60
N LYS A 664 -16.66 -66.04 -17.85
CA LYS A 664 -16.85 -67.16 -18.78
C LYS A 664 -15.53 -67.81 -19.11
N LYS A 665 -15.48 -69.11 -19.02
CA LYS A 665 -14.34 -69.98 -19.23
C LYS A 665 -14.05 -70.14 -20.73
N SER A 666 -12.82 -69.80 -21.18
CA SER A 666 -12.27 -70.32 -22.45
C SER A 666 -11.62 -71.67 -22.14
N GLU A 667 -11.95 -72.66 -22.95
CA GLU A 667 -11.77 -74.10 -22.65
C GLU A 667 -10.36 -74.60 -22.25
N ASN A 668 -9.29 -73.83 -22.37
CA ASN A 668 -7.93 -74.32 -22.14
C ASN A 668 -7.10 -73.63 -21.04
N LEU A 669 -7.65 -72.64 -20.31
CA LEU A 669 -6.76 -71.83 -19.44
C LEU A 669 -6.93 -72.04 -17.91
N TYR A 670 -7.97 -72.81 -17.48
CA TYR A 670 -8.27 -72.86 -16.04
C TYR A 670 -8.44 -74.26 -15.45
N SER A 671 -7.94 -75.32 -16.12
CA SER A 671 -8.08 -76.72 -15.68
C SER A 671 -7.36 -77.02 -14.35
N PHE A 672 -6.45 -76.18 -13.93
CA PHE A 672 -5.62 -76.37 -12.74
C PHE A 672 -6.02 -75.47 -11.55
N LEU A 673 -6.99 -74.57 -11.69
CA LEU A 673 -7.39 -73.66 -10.63
C LEU A 673 -8.28 -74.33 -9.60
N ARG A 674 -8.06 -74.01 -8.31
CA ARG A 674 -8.86 -74.48 -7.15
C ARG A 674 -9.51 -73.30 -6.41
N LYS A 675 -10.55 -73.56 -5.66
CA LYS A 675 -11.12 -72.58 -4.75
C LYS A 675 -10.06 -72.09 -3.78
N GLY A 676 -9.86 -70.77 -3.70
CA GLY A 676 -8.87 -70.12 -2.85
C GLY A 676 -7.61 -69.64 -3.59
N ASP A 677 -7.38 -70.07 -4.82
CA ASP A 677 -6.25 -69.63 -5.65
C ASP A 677 -6.34 -68.14 -6.01
N TRP A 678 -5.19 -67.54 -6.25
CA TRP A 678 -5.13 -66.16 -6.70
C TRP A 678 -4.81 -66.14 -8.22
N ILE A 679 -5.71 -65.51 -8.95
CA ILE A 679 -5.56 -65.40 -10.41
C ILE A 679 -5.29 -63.98 -10.84
N LYS A 680 -4.53 -63.86 -11.89
CA LYS A 680 -4.17 -62.61 -12.54
C LYS A 680 -5.03 -62.46 -13.81
N ILE A 681 -5.93 -61.48 -13.83
CA ILE A 681 -6.75 -61.21 -15.02
C ILE A 681 -6.11 -60.04 -15.77
N LYS A 682 -5.74 -60.25 -17.03
CA LYS A 682 -5.38 -59.20 -17.99
C LYS A 682 -6.71 -58.67 -18.55
N ASN A 683 -6.97 -57.39 -18.33
CA ASN A 683 -8.08 -56.68 -19.03
C ASN A 683 -7.69 -56.43 -20.47
#